data_3c4b280a9b6d9cc7637f4ecd6c2d23e0
#
_entry.id   3c4b280a9b6d9cc7637f4ecd6c2d23e0
#
_cell.length_a   1.000
_cell.length_b   1.000
_cell.length_c   1.000
_cell.angle_alpha   90.00
_cell.angle_beta   90.00
_cell.angle_gamma   90.00
#
_symmetry.space_group_name_H-M   'P 1'
#
loop_
_entity.id
_entity.type
_entity.pdbx_description
1 polymer ?
#
loop_
_entity_poly.entity_id
_entity_poly.type
_entity_poly.pdbx_seq_one_letter_code
_entity_poly.pdbx_strand_id
1 'polypeptide(L)'
;MDGRDLVRSVSVVGSGGAARGLRTVRAAWRRRRIDAAGLPPRGPERARVPGQVRGVEPGPGGGLIRFDRSELRIVVAVNGAVFWGWDGAGPQPSYALAGSGPEPDPRAVLEPDKDGGWRVVAERVTVVVSRYGAVQVCTPGGVTLRRDLPPRWWEPVGGGAARWMQRSEVAADARFFGLGGRARGPRLRDGGYRLWNTGPGRPFGPGDDPLHLTMPVQLVVADAGTHLVFHDTTWDGIVALREGEEGAGSGHDRAGRCEVRMDGGPLRCWVMVGTPARVLLTWASLTGAPALPPAWALGHHHARGGDEQDVRRTVAGHLEHGLPLDAVHLGAGHQDDHRVFTVDQDRFPKLPVLAEELRRDGIRLVSVVAPAVRSAPGDAVYEGGTAVDAFVRDARGRTVRGVGWAGESVFPDFTDARVRAWWGGLYAEPLGQGFGGFWHDMDEPTSFSAFGESTLPRSARHVLEGRGGDHREAHNVYALCMARAAYDGLGELAPGERPFLLSRSGWAGSQRYGGAWSGDVATGWPGLRASLSLVLGLGLCGVPYSGPDVGGHGDGLSPELYLRWLQLGAYLPLFRTHAGARAGRGEPWEFGAEVLEHARAALLERRRLLPYFLTLAQLARRTGAPYVRPLWWGSPEDRALRDCEDAFLLGDGLLVAPVLEAGTGRRAVLLPQGRWYDTATEEVHEGPARVLVEAPLSRIPVFARAGAVLPVRGADGGLELEVWAPAPGRTGGGLVVPDPGDGWEQAEIERYVARRQGDRVVVTREGESGVAAPPCPVRVRGLG
;
A
#
# COMPACT_ATOMS: atom_id res chain seq x y z
N MET A 1 -1.46 23.71 32.19
CA MET A 1 -0.20 23.33 31.55
C MET A 1 0.18 21.96 32.10
N ASP A 2 0.40 20.98 31.24
CA ASP A 2 0.91 19.68 31.68
C ASP A 2 2.42 19.81 31.87
N GLY A 3 2.95 19.49 33.07
CA GLY A 3 4.38 19.58 33.38
C GLY A 3 5.26 18.73 32.48
N ARG A 4 4.72 17.63 31.93
CA ARG A 4 5.42 16.75 30.99
C ARG A 4 5.67 17.45 29.64
N ASP A 5 4.74 18.27 29.15
CA ASP A 5 4.90 19.02 27.90
C ASP A 5 5.93 20.15 28.05
N LEU A 6 6.02 20.73 29.24
CA LEU A 6 7.05 21.74 29.55
C LEU A 6 8.46 21.11 29.53
N VAL A 7 8.64 19.96 30.17
CA VAL A 7 9.92 19.22 30.19
C VAL A 7 10.34 18.82 28.78
N ARG A 8 9.43 18.28 27.96
CA ARG A 8 9.69 17.96 26.53
C ARG A 8 10.09 19.19 25.74
N SER A 9 9.41 20.33 25.97
CA SER A 9 9.75 21.57 25.28
C SER A 9 11.18 22.02 25.55
N VAL A 10 11.64 21.90 26.78
CA VAL A 10 13.01 22.26 27.20
C VAL A 10 14.03 21.31 26.61
N SER A 11 13.77 20.00 26.64
CA SER A 11 14.71 18.97 26.09
C SER A 11 14.91 19.12 24.57
N VAL A 12 13.85 19.43 23.82
CA VAL A 12 13.93 19.62 22.36
C VAL A 12 14.70 20.89 21.99
N VAL A 13 14.54 21.98 22.74
CA VAL A 13 15.31 23.21 22.49
C VAL A 13 16.83 22.97 22.72
N GLY A 14 17.17 22.13 23.69
CA GLY A 14 18.59 21.80 23.99
C GLY A 14 19.27 20.86 22.98
N SER A 15 18.52 20.01 22.30
CA SER A 15 19.07 18.92 21.45
C SER A 15 19.10 19.19 19.96
N GLY A 16 18.38 20.20 19.43
CA GLY A 16 18.11 20.34 18.00
C GLY A 16 18.50 21.66 17.33
N GLY A 17 19.48 22.39 17.85
CA GLY A 17 19.74 23.76 17.40
C GLY A 17 18.62 24.71 17.89
N ALA A 18 18.95 25.70 18.71
CA ALA A 18 18.00 26.49 19.47
C ALA A 18 16.82 27.09 18.64
N ALA A 19 17.11 27.54 17.39
CA ALA A 19 16.09 28.14 16.54
C ALA A 19 15.05 27.11 16.01
N ARG A 20 15.50 25.91 15.62
CA ARG A 20 14.61 24.83 15.13
C ARG A 20 13.76 24.27 16.28
N GLY A 21 14.39 23.99 17.42
CA GLY A 21 13.68 23.53 18.63
C GLY A 21 12.60 24.52 19.07
N LEU A 22 12.89 25.82 19.07
CA LEU A 22 11.92 26.84 19.45
C LEU A 22 10.71 26.92 18.48
N ARG A 23 10.93 26.71 17.17
CA ARG A 23 9.83 26.67 16.19
C ARG A 23 8.88 25.50 16.45
N THR A 24 9.41 24.30 16.71
CA THR A 24 8.59 23.10 16.99
C THR A 24 7.81 23.21 18.30
N VAL A 25 8.40 23.85 19.34
CA VAL A 25 7.71 24.18 20.59
C VAL A 25 6.56 25.16 20.35
N ARG A 26 6.81 26.23 19.60
CA ARG A 26 5.76 27.20 19.24
C ARG A 26 4.63 26.56 18.43
N ALA A 27 4.95 25.68 17.48
CA ALA A 27 3.97 24.96 16.68
C ALA A 27 3.09 24.07 17.55
N ALA A 28 3.67 23.32 18.49
CA ALA A 28 2.94 22.46 19.43
C ALA A 28 1.95 23.25 20.29
N TRP A 29 2.38 24.38 20.86
CA TRP A 29 1.51 25.25 21.67
C TRP A 29 0.44 25.94 20.82
N ARG A 30 0.76 26.38 19.60
CA ARG A 30 -0.19 26.97 18.65
C ARG A 30 -1.28 25.95 18.29
N ARG A 31 -0.91 24.74 17.93
CA ARG A 31 -1.84 23.64 17.63
C ARG A 31 -2.79 23.39 18.80
N ARG A 32 -2.25 23.23 20.02
CA ARG A 32 -3.06 23.01 21.23
C ARG A 32 -4.06 24.14 21.49
N ARG A 33 -3.68 25.40 21.24
CA ARG A 33 -4.58 26.55 21.38
C ARG A 33 -5.70 26.54 20.32
N ILE A 34 -5.37 26.19 19.08
CA ILE A 34 -6.36 26.10 18.00
C ILE A 34 -7.36 25.00 18.33
N ASP A 35 -6.90 23.81 18.73
CA ASP A 35 -7.75 22.68 19.11
C ASP A 35 -8.62 22.98 20.33
N ALA A 36 -8.08 23.62 21.36
CA ALA A 36 -8.83 24.00 22.55
C ALA A 36 -9.96 25.03 22.27
N ALA A 37 -9.78 25.84 21.20
CA ALA A 37 -10.79 26.81 20.80
C ALA A 37 -11.78 26.29 19.75
N GLY A 38 -11.38 25.26 18.96
CA GLY A 38 -12.12 24.78 17.79
C GLY A 38 -12.82 23.44 17.98
N LEU A 39 -12.34 22.59 18.89
CA LEU A 39 -12.97 21.29 19.18
C LEU A 39 -14.12 21.49 20.22
N PRO A 40 -15.22 20.73 20.05
CA PRO A 40 -16.27 20.74 21.08
C PRO A 40 -15.70 20.21 22.41
N PRO A 41 -16.12 20.77 23.55
CA PRO A 41 -15.71 20.26 24.85
C PRO A 41 -16.20 18.82 25.04
N ARG A 42 -15.38 18.01 25.66
CA ARG A 42 -15.83 16.68 26.08
C ARG A 42 -16.95 16.82 27.10
N GLY A 43 -18.11 16.28 26.76
CA GLY A 43 -19.31 16.34 27.62
C GLY A 43 -19.88 14.94 27.86
N PRO A 44 -21.01 14.82 28.53
CA PRO A 44 -21.72 13.58 28.70
C PRO A 44 -22.17 13.02 27.34
N GLU A 45 -22.15 11.69 27.21
CA GLU A 45 -22.56 10.97 26.01
C GLU A 45 -23.72 10.02 26.33
N ARG A 46 -24.62 9.86 25.37
CA ARG A 46 -25.74 8.92 25.45
C ARG A 46 -25.43 7.71 24.60
N ALA A 47 -25.46 6.52 25.21
CA ALA A 47 -25.30 5.27 24.46
C ALA A 47 -26.59 4.93 23.68
N ARG A 48 -26.42 4.49 22.42
CA ARG A 48 -27.51 4.05 21.54
C ARG A 48 -27.18 2.72 20.88
N VAL A 49 -28.20 1.88 20.73
CA VAL A 49 -28.20 0.64 19.93
C VAL A 49 -29.43 0.63 19.03
N PRO A 50 -29.47 -0.17 17.94
CA PRO A 50 -30.58 -0.13 16.98
C PRO A 50 -31.96 -0.42 17.59
N GLY A 51 -32.08 -1.40 18.49
CA GLY A 51 -33.36 -1.90 18.98
C GLY A 51 -33.91 -3.00 18.08
N GLN A 52 -35.25 -3.15 18.03
CA GLN A 52 -35.93 -4.16 17.22
C GLN A 52 -36.33 -3.61 15.84
N VAL A 53 -36.46 -4.53 14.86
CA VAL A 53 -37.01 -4.20 13.53
C VAL A 53 -38.45 -3.72 13.67
N ARG A 54 -38.79 -2.63 13.00
CA ARG A 54 -40.11 -1.99 12.94
C ARG A 54 -40.72 -1.97 11.56
N GLY A 55 -39.92 -1.95 10.53
CA GLY A 55 -40.39 -1.93 9.16
C GLY A 55 -39.27 -2.25 8.15
N VAL A 56 -39.66 -2.61 6.95
CA VAL A 56 -38.75 -2.99 5.87
C VAL A 56 -39.29 -2.42 4.58
N GLU A 57 -38.41 -1.85 3.78
CA GLU A 57 -38.68 -1.35 2.44
C GLU A 57 -37.74 -2.05 1.46
N PRO A 58 -38.24 -2.99 0.64
CA PRO A 58 -37.44 -3.59 -0.41
C PRO A 58 -36.98 -2.54 -1.43
N GLY A 59 -35.78 -2.72 -1.96
CA GLY A 59 -35.19 -1.86 -2.97
C GLY A 59 -34.20 -2.62 -3.85
N PRO A 60 -33.62 -1.98 -4.87
CA PRO A 60 -32.66 -2.62 -5.75
C PRO A 60 -31.47 -3.20 -5.00
N GLY A 61 -31.18 -4.48 -5.22
CA GLY A 61 -30.07 -5.17 -4.58
C GLY A 61 -30.27 -5.53 -3.09
N GLY A 62 -31.46 -5.23 -2.50
CA GLY A 62 -31.72 -5.46 -1.07
C GLY A 62 -32.81 -4.55 -0.54
N GLY A 63 -32.48 -3.56 0.31
CA GLY A 63 -33.47 -2.63 0.85
C GLY A 63 -33.06 -1.87 2.10
N LEU A 64 -34.05 -1.28 2.75
CA LEU A 64 -33.92 -0.53 3.99
C LEU A 64 -34.67 -1.25 5.11
N ILE A 65 -33.99 -1.50 6.23
CA ILE A 65 -34.57 -2.10 7.44
C ILE A 65 -34.57 -1.05 8.54
N ARG A 66 -35.76 -0.70 9.04
CA ARG A 66 -35.93 0.26 10.13
C ARG A 66 -36.01 -0.44 11.47
N PHE A 67 -35.29 0.09 12.44
CA PHE A 67 -35.26 -0.34 13.83
C PHE A 67 -35.88 0.72 14.75
N ASP A 68 -36.00 0.43 16.02
CA ASP A 68 -36.52 1.38 17.03
C ASP A 68 -35.78 2.72 17.02
N ARG A 69 -34.44 2.72 16.81
CA ARG A 69 -33.55 3.88 17.01
C ARG A 69 -32.50 4.01 15.92
N SER A 70 -32.64 3.32 14.81
CA SER A 70 -31.69 3.35 13.70
C SER A 70 -32.33 2.77 12.45
N GLU A 71 -31.66 2.93 11.32
CA GLU A 71 -32.02 2.25 10.07
C GLU A 71 -30.77 1.65 9.44
N LEU A 72 -30.94 0.57 8.70
CA LEU A 72 -29.89 -0.16 8.01
C LEU A 72 -30.25 -0.30 6.54
N ARG A 73 -29.45 0.29 5.67
CA ARG A 73 -29.49 0.06 4.23
C ARG A 73 -28.57 -1.11 3.88
N ILE A 74 -29.07 -2.07 3.12
CA ILE A 74 -28.27 -3.18 2.57
C ILE A 74 -28.41 -3.20 1.05
N VAL A 75 -27.28 -3.38 0.36
CA VAL A 75 -27.23 -3.53 -1.10
C VAL A 75 -26.20 -4.60 -1.46
N VAL A 76 -26.61 -5.58 -2.25
CA VAL A 76 -25.71 -6.49 -2.96
C VAL A 76 -25.54 -5.94 -4.37
N ALA A 77 -24.31 -5.77 -4.81
CA ALA A 77 -23.97 -5.23 -6.12
C ALA A 77 -23.78 -6.35 -7.16
N VAL A 78 -23.90 -6.01 -8.45
CA VAL A 78 -23.73 -6.96 -9.59
C VAL A 78 -22.36 -7.65 -9.61
N ASN A 79 -21.31 -7.00 -9.10
CA ASN A 79 -19.97 -7.58 -8.96
C ASN A 79 -19.83 -8.53 -7.74
N GLY A 80 -20.87 -8.66 -6.92
CA GLY A 80 -20.93 -9.48 -5.72
C GLY A 80 -20.42 -8.78 -4.45
N ALA A 81 -20.09 -7.48 -4.50
CA ALA A 81 -19.80 -6.70 -3.30
C ALA A 81 -21.09 -6.47 -2.50
N VAL A 82 -21.00 -6.60 -1.18
CA VAL A 82 -22.09 -6.32 -0.26
C VAL A 82 -21.80 -4.99 0.43
N PHE A 83 -22.75 -4.09 0.41
CA PHE A 83 -22.73 -2.83 1.16
C PHE A 83 -23.78 -2.86 2.26
N TRP A 84 -23.44 -2.31 3.41
CA TRP A 84 -24.43 -1.83 4.37
C TRP A 84 -23.99 -0.52 5.04
N GLY A 85 -24.98 0.30 5.30
CA GLY A 85 -24.79 1.57 6.01
C GLY A 85 -25.88 1.80 7.03
N TRP A 86 -25.50 2.28 8.20
CA TRP A 86 -26.37 2.62 9.32
C TRP A 86 -26.72 4.12 9.31
N ASP A 87 -27.88 4.46 9.88
CA ASP A 87 -28.36 5.85 10.08
C ASP A 87 -28.38 6.67 8.77
N GLY A 88 -28.87 6.10 7.69
CA GLY A 88 -28.95 6.74 6.40
C GLY A 88 -27.64 6.82 5.62
N ALA A 89 -26.56 6.24 6.15
CA ALA A 89 -25.28 6.21 5.42
C ALA A 89 -25.42 5.41 4.11
N GLY A 90 -25.22 6.10 2.98
CA GLY A 90 -25.14 5.51 1.66
C GLY A 90 -23.70 5.19 1.26
N PRO A 91 -23.49 4.62 0.05
CA PRO A 91 -22.14 4.38 -0.50
C PRO A 91 -21.34 5.66 -0.71
N GLN A 92 -21.99 6.77 -0.94
CA GLN A 92 -21.38 8.09 -1.17
C GLN A 92 -21.75 9.08 -0.04
N PRO A 93 -20.92 10.13 0.17
CA PRO A 93 -19.65 10.42 -0.48
C PRO A 93 -18.52 9.50 0.02
N SER A 94 -17.60 9.09 -0.86
CA SER A 94 -16.45 8.25 -0.52
C SER A 94 -15.21 8.70 -1.30
N TYR A 95 -14.05 8.71 -0.63
CA TYR A 95 -12.76 8.94 -1.28
C TYR A 95 -12.18 7.65 -1.88
N ALA A 96 -12.64 6.49 -1.40
CA ALA A 96 -12.16 5.19 -1.85
C ALA A 96 -12.77 4.74 -3.17
N LEU A 97 -14.07 4.97 -3.36
CA LEU A 97 -14.80 4.48 -4.52
C LEU A 97 -14.38 5.15 -5.82
N ALA A 98 -14.31 4.36 -6.88
CA ALA A 98 -14.16 4.85 -8.23
C ALA A 98 -15.55 5.14 -8.83
N GLY A 99 -15.84 6.41 -9.11
CA GLY A 99 -17.16 6.83 -9.63
C GLY A 99 -18.27 6.73 -8.59
N SER A 100 -19.49 6.42 -9.05
CA SER A 100 -20.69 6.35 -8.20
C SER A 100 -20.80 5.08 -7.36
N GLY A 101 -19.89 4.12 -7.54
CA GLY A 101 -19.98 2.77 -6.99
C GLY A 101 -20.67 1.78 -7.95
N PRO A 102 -20.67 0.48 -7.63
CA PRO A 102 -21.25 -0.56 -8.47
C PRO A 102 -22.79 -0.52 -8.44
N GLU A 103 -23.39 -0.93 -9.53
CA GLU A 103 -24.85 -1.03 -9.63
C GLU A 103 -25.40 -2.15 -8.71
N PRO A 104 -26.60 -1.94 -8.10
CA PRO A 104 -27.29 -2.97 -7.36
C PRO A 104 -27.60 -4.20 -8.23
N ASP A 105 -27.47 -5.42 -7.69
CA ASP A 105 -27.86 -6.66 -8.38
C ASP A 105 -29.39 -6.77 -8.41
N PRO A 106 -30.02 -6.69 -9.59
CA PRO A 106 -31.49 -6.77 -9.70
C PRO A 106 -32.05 -8.17 -9.34
N ARG A 107 -31.17 -9.19 -9.25
CA ARG A 107 -31.55 -10.55 -8.88
C ARG A 107 -31.52 -10.78 -7.38
N ALA A 108 -30.91 -9.86 -6.61
CA ALA A 108 -30.87 -9.97 -5.16
C ALA A 108 -32.23 -9.65 -4.55
N VAL A 109 -32.73 -10.55 -3.72
CA VAL A 109 -34.08 -10.48 -3.15
C VAL A 109 -34.00 -10.33 -1.63
N LEU A 110 -34.71 -9.32 -1.10
CA LEU A 110 -34.89 -9.13 0.33
C LEU A 110 -36.17 -9.89 0.78
N GLU A 111 -36.02 -10.86 1.64
CA GLU A 111 -37.13 -11.70 2.13
C GLU A 111 -37.07 -11.89 3.63
N PRO A 112 -38.22 -12.25 4.27
CA PRO A 112 -38.23 -12.58 5.69
C PRO A 112 -37.33 -13.78 6.01
N ASP A 113 -36.68 -13.73 7.17
CA ASP A 113 -35.90 -14.83 7.73
C ASP A 113 -36.53 -15.31 9.06
N LYS A 114 -35.95 -16.38 9.63
CA LYS A 114 -36.37 -16.92 10.91
C LYS A 114 -36.30 -15.86 12.02
N ASP A 115 -37.10 -16.06 13.06
CA ASP A 115 -37.09 -15.26 14.30
C ASP A 115 -37.35 -13.75 14.10
N GLY A 116 -38.09 -13.38 13.04
CA GLY A 116 -38.41 -11.99 12.75
C GLY A 116 -37.22 -11.17 12.21
N GLY A 117 -36.21 -11.84 11.68
CA GLY A 117 -35.12 -11.26 10.90
C GLY A 117 -35.46 -11.13 9.42
N TRP A 118 -34.49 -10.66 8.63
CA TRP A 118 -34.58 -10.50 7.19
C TRP A 118 -33.29 -11.01 6.54
N ARG A 119 -33.36 -11.44 5.28
CA ARG A 119 -32.19 -11.84 4.52
C ARG A 119 -32.24 -11.31 3.10
N VAL A 120 -31.05 -10.95 2.58
CA VAL A 120 -30.85 -10.66 1.16
C VAL A 120 -30.17 -11.88 0.54
N VAL A 121 -30.86 -12.51 -0.41
CA VAL A 121 -30.36 -13.68 -1.13
C VAL A 121 -29.86 -13.23 -2.50
N ALA A 122 -28.60 -13.51 -2.80
CA ALA A 122 -27.98 -13.25 -4.08
C ALA A 122 -27.18 -14.47 -4.55
N GLU A 123 -26.77 -14.51 -5.81
CA GLU A 123 -26.08 -15.65 -6.42
C GLU A 123 -24.81 -16.08 -5.65
N ARG A 124 -24.06 -15.12 -5.10
CA ARG A 124 -22.73 -15.38 -4.51
C ARG A 124 -22.66 -15.24 -3.01
N VAL A 125 -23.68 -14.69 -2.40
CA VAL A 125 -23.68 -14.35 -0.98
C VAL A 125 -25.12 -14.29 -0.47
N THR A 126 -25.28 -14.67 0.79
CA THR A 126 -26.51 -14.42 1.55
C THR A 126 -26.16 -13.52 2.73
N VAL A 127 -26.93 -12.45 2.91
CA VAL A 127 -26.77 -11.52 4.04
C VAL A 127 -27.99 -11.64 4.93
N VAL A 128 -27.79 -12.05 6.20
CA VAL A 128 -28.88 -12.21 7.16
C VAL A 128 -28.82 -11.08 8.19
N VAL A 129 -29.96 -10.46 8.44
CA VAL A 129 -30.12 -9.41 9.46
C VAL A 129 -31.05 -9.88 10.53
N SER A 130 -30.56 -10.02 11.75
CA SER A 130 -31.38 -10.41 12.88
C SER A 130 -32.39 -9.32 13.27
N ARG A 131 -33.46 -9.68 13.97
CA ARG A 131 -34.43 -8.71 14.49
C ARG A 131 -33.86 -7.62 15.40
N TYR A 132 -32.61 -7.77 15.87
CA TYR A 132 -31.91 -6.80 16.72
C TYR A 132 -30.75 -6.10 16.02
N GLY A 133 -30.56 -6.31 14.69
CA GLY A 133 -29.56 -5.61 13.91
C GLY A 133 -28.17 -6.24 13.88
N ALA A 134 -28.03 -7.53 14.21
CA ALA A 134 -26.83 -8.27 13.85
C ALA A 134 -26.85 -8.57 12.35
N VAL A 135 -25.70 -8.34 11.66
CA VAL A 135 -25.56 -8.61 10.23
C VAL A 135 -24.63 -9.80 10.04
N GLN A 136 -25.09 -10.82 9.31
CA GLN A 136 -24.33 -12.03 9.06
C GLN A 136 -24.11 -12.20 7.57
N VAL A 137 -22.88 -12.45 7.16
CA VAL A 137 -22.52 -12.73 5.77
C VAL A 137 -22.21 -14.21 5.63
N CYS A 138 -22.93 -14.88 4.73
CA CYS A 138 -22.83 -16.31 4.50
C CYS A 138 -22.48 -16.60 3.04
N THR A 139 -21.87 -17.75 2.80
CA THR A 139 -21.78 -18.32 1.45
C THR A 139 -23.18 -18.66 0.94
N PRO A 140 -23.41 -18.89 -0.37
CA PRO A 140 -24.68 -19.38 -0.89
C PRO A 140 -25.16 -20.69 -0.24
N GLY A 141 -24.21 -21.54 0.19
CA GLY A 141 -24.49 -22.80 0.94
C GLY A 141 -24.80 -22.59 2.42
N GLY A 142 -24.91 -21.34 2.91
CA GLY A 142 -25.31 -21.05 4.29
C GLY A 142 -24.16 -21.08 5.31
N VAL A 143 -22.90 -21.27 4.88
CA VAL A 143 -21.74 -21.23 5.79
C VAL A 143 -21.46 -19.79 6.19
N THR A 144 -21.47 -19.51 7.50
CA THR A 144 -21.17 -18.17 8.03
C THR A 144 -19.71 -17.84 7.90
N LEU A 145 -19.42 -16.76 7.19
CA LEU A 145 -18.07 -16.20 7.06
C LEU A 145 -17.76 -15.14 8.11
N ARG A 146 -18.77 -14.33 8.43
CA ARG A 146 -18.67 -13.20 9.34
C ARG A 146 -20.02 -12.89 9.98
N ARG A 147 -20.00 -12.50 11.24
CA ARG A 147 -21.17 -12.01 11.96
C ARG A 147 -20.85 -10.72 12.68
N ASP A 148 -21.44 -9.61 12.25
CA ASP A 148 -21.37 -8.33 12.90
C ASP A 148 -22.47 -8.23 13.97
N LEU A 149 -22.08 -7.99 15.21
CA LEU A 149 -23.03 -7.77 16.30
C LEU A 149 -23.68 -6.39 16.13
N PRO A 150 -24.86 -6.13 16.75
CA PRO A 150 -25.48 -4.81 16.67
C PRO A 150 -24.50 -3.71 17.06
N PRO A 151 -24.36 -2.64 16.26
CA PRO A 151 -23.44 -1.57 16.55
C PRO A 151 -23.86 -0.76 17.77
N ARG A 152 -22.92 -0.01 18.35
CA ARG A 152 -23.14 0.93 19.45
C ARG A 152 -22.63 2.29 19.08
N TRP A 153 -23.40 3.32 19.40
CA TRP A 153 -23.01 4.71 19.28
C TRP A 153 -22.94 5.36 20.65
N TRP A 154 -22.07 6.36 20.77
CA TRP A 154 -22.01 7.29 21.89
C TRP A 154 -22.21 8.69 21.33
N GLU A 155 -23.40 9.23 21.54
CA GLU A 155 -23.84 10.51 21.00
C GLU A 155 -23.58 11.61 22.03
N PRO A 156 -22.80 12.66 21.71
CA PRO A 156 -22.60 13.79 22.59
C PRO A 156 -23.93 14.51 22.88
N VAL A 157 -24.27 14.72 24.15
CA VAL A 157 -25.52 15.38 24.53
C VAL A 157 -25.59 16.81 24.00
N GLY A 158 -24.45 17.49 23.84
CA GLY A 158 -24.34 18.84 23.27
C GLY A 158 -24.30 18.91 21.75
N GLY A 159 -24.49 17.76 21.03
CA GLY A 159 -24.35 17.66 19.57
C GLY A 159 -22.91 17.44 19.14
N GLY A 160 -22.73 17.02 17.87
CA GLY A 160 -21.45 16.69 17.25
C GLY A 160 -21.42 15.27 16.71
N ALA A 161 -20.26 14.85 16.18
CA ALA A 161 -20.09 13.51 15.64
C ALA A 161 -20.16 12.45 16.75
N ALA A 162 -21.02 11.45 16.55
CA ALA A 162 -21.10 10.30 17.45
C ALA A 162 -19.89 9.39 17.22
N ARG A 163 -19.29 8.90 18.30
CA ARG A 163 -18.36 7.78 18.23
C ARG A 163 -19.14 6.49 18.08
N TRP A 164 -18.56 5.50 17.40
CA TRP A 164 -19.24 4.22 17.23
C TRP A 164 -18.29 3.03 17.38
N MET A 165 -18.88 1.87 17.62
CA MET A 165 -18.19 0.59 17.71
C MET A 165 -18.97 -0.47 16.97
N GLN A 166 -18.28 -1.23 16.11
CA GLN A 166 -18.76 -2.44 15.48
C GLN A 166 -17.90 -3.62 15.93
N ARG A 167 -18.51 -4.63 16.49
CA ARG A 167 -17.84 -5.90 16.85
C ARG A 167 -18.25 -6.97 15.87
N SER A 168 -17.29 -7.79 15.44
CA SER A 168 -17.50 -8.89 14.50
C SER A 168 -16.90 -10.18 15.05
N GLU A 169 -17.55 -11.28 14.72
CA GLU A 169 -17.11 -12.64 15.02
C GLU A 169 -16.84 -13.38 13.70
N VAL A 170 -15.76 -14.14 13.66
CA VAL A 170 -15.32 -14.98 12.54
C VAL A 170 -14.96 -16.37 13.06
N ALA A 171 -14.74 -17.34 12.16
CA ALA A 171 -14.37 -18.71 12.54
C ALA A 171 -13.13 -18.75 13.45
N ALA A 172 -13.02 -19.81 14.27
CA ALA A 172 -11.91 -19.96 15.22
C ALA A 172 -10.54 -20.12 14.55
N ASP A 173 -10.51 -20.71 13.36
CA ASP A 173 -9.33 -20.91 12.53
C ASP A 173 -8.94 -19.67 11.67
N ALA A 174 -9.76 -18.62 11.72
CA ALA A 174 -9.55 -17.44 10.87
C ALA A 174 -8.24 -16.71 11.18
N ARG A 175 -7.60 -16.21 10.12
CA ARG A 175 -6.41 -15.36 10.18
C ARG A 175 -6.69 -14.01 9.53
N PHE A 176 -6.13 -12.95 10.12
CA PHE A 176 -6.38 -11.57 9.75
C PHE A 176 -5.16 -10.98 9.03
N PHE A 177 -5.41 -10.22 7.95
CA PHE A 177 -4.40 -9.54 7.14
C PHE A 177 -4.87 -8.14 6.77
N GLY A 178 -3.96 -7.27 6.29
CA GLY A 178 -4.31 -5.94 5.79
C GLY A 178 -4.11 -4.81 6.79
N LEU A 179 -5.06 -3.89 6.90
CA LEU A 179 -5.02 -2.63 7.67
C LEU A 179 -3.93 -1.65 7.20
N GLY A 180 -3.52 -1.71 5.93
CA GLY A 180 -2.45 -0.88 5.36
C GLY A 180 -1.05 -1.41 5.63
N GLY A 181 -0.07 -0.53 5.70
CA GLY A 181 1.33 -0.87 6.01
C GLY A 181 1.52 -1.14 7.50
N ARG A 182 1.82 -2.38 7.86
CA ARG A 182 2.10 -2.81 9.25
C ARG A 182 3.44 -3.52 9.32
N ALA A 183 4.25 -3.18 10.33
CA ALA A 183 5.61 -3.69 10.47
C ALA A 183 5.71 -4.98 11.32
N ARG A 184 4.64 -5.36 12.06
CA ARG A 184 4.67 -6.49 13.00
C ARG A 184 4.67 -7.87 12.35
N GLY A 185 4.33 -7.97 11.09
CA GLY A 185 4.16 -9.19 10.32
C GLY A 185 3.02 -9.01 9.30
N PRO A 186 2.99 -9.80 8.20
CA PRO A 186 1.92 -9.75 7.24
C PRO A 186 0.58 -10.27 7.82
N ARG A 187 0.63 -11.21 8.76
CA ARG A 187 -0.50 -11.67 9.55
C ARG A 187 -0.71 -10.75 10.75
N LEU A 188 -1.91 -10.21 10.91
CA LEU A 188 -2.30 -9.38 12.04
C LEU A 188 -2.70 -10.28 13.21
N ARG A 189 -1.97 -10.15 14.32
CA ARG A 189 -2.17 -10.93 15.55
C ARG A 189 -3.01 -10.15 16.56
N ASP A 190 -3.27 -10.76 17.72
CA ASP A 190 -3.92 -10.11 18.85
C ASP A 190 -3.29 -8.75 19.14
N GLY A 191 -4.12 -7.73 19.26
CA GLY A 191 -3.69 -6.37 19.52
C GLY A 191 -4.61 -5.29 19.00
N GLY A 192 -4.22 -4.04 19.23
CA GLY A 192 -4.87 -2.85 18.70
C GLY A 192 -4.06 -2.24 17.58
N TYR A 193 -4.74 -1.88 16.48
CA TYR A 193 -4.16 -1.26 15.28
C TYR A 193 -4.84 0.08 15.05
N ARG A 194 -4.11 1.17 15.21
CA ARG A 194 -4.67 2.51 15.02
C ARG A 194 -4.80 2.84 13.54
N LEU A 195 -5.87 3.54 13.18
CA LEU A 195 -6.18 4.05 11.84
C LEU A 195 -5.98 5.57 11.80
N TRP A 196 -4.71 5.98 11.80
CA TRP A 196 -4.32 7.38 11.76
C TRP A 196 -2.95 7.50 11.12
N ASN A 197 -2.88 8.03 9.90
CA ASN A 197 -1.66 8.10 9.13
C ASN A 197 -0.62 8.96 9.85
N THR A 198 0.44 8.35 10.34
CA THR A 198 1.54 9.06 11.04
C THR A 198 2.76 8.16 11.15
N GLY A 199 3.93 8.77 11.34
CA GLY A 199 5.16 8.05 11.68
C GLY A 199 5.58 8.32 13.12
N PRO A 200 6.46 7.48 13.68
CA PRO A 200 6.96 7.64 15.05
C PRO A 200 7.93 8.82 15.23
N GLY A 201 8.22 9.60 14.16
CA GLY A 201 9.18 10.70 14.15
C GLY A 201 10.66 10.26 14.23
N ARG A 202 10.90 8.98 14.05
CA ARG A 202 12.20 8.29 13.94
C ARG A 202 12.05 7.11 12.99
N PRO A 203 13.14 6.48 12.53
CA PRO A 203 13.02 5.22 11.81
C PRO A 203 12.22 4.19 12.61
N PHE A 204 11.24 3.54 11.95
CA PHE A 204 10.31 2.63 12.59
C PHE A 204 10.79 1.17 12.54
N GLY A 205 10.34 0.38 13.50
CA GLY A 205 10.54 -1.06 13.59
C GLY A 205 9.25 -1.83 13.84
N PRO A 206 9.32 -3.16 14.05
CA PRO A 206 8.14 -4.03 14.21
C PRO A 206 7.20 -3.66 15.36
N GLY A 207 7.70 -2.91 16.36
CA GLY A 207 6.91 -2.48 17.53
C GLY A 207 6.07 -1.24 17.30
N ASP A 208 6.26 -0.53 16.19
CA ASP A 208 5.62 0.75 15.95
C ASP A 208 4.24 0.58 15.26
N ASP A 209 3.24 1.27 15.80
CA ASP A 209 1.88 1.39 15.27
C ASP A 209 1.22 2.66 15.82
N PRO A 210 0.58 3.48 15.00
CA PRO A 210 0.41 3.36 13.54
C PRO A 210 1.65 3.75 12.73
N LEU A 211 1.60 3.44 11.42
CA LEU A 211 2.59 3.88 10.44
C LEU A 211 1.97 4.86 9.43
N HIS A 212 2.79 5.29 8.47
CA HIS A 212 2.48 6.36 7.52
C HIS A 212 1.24 6.13 6.67
N LEU A 213 0.91 4.86 6.34
CA LEU A 213 -0.22 4.50 5.51
C LEU A 213 -1.07 3.43 6.21
N THR A 214 -2.19 3.84 6.78
CA THR A 214 -3.17 2.97 7.44
C THR A 214 -4.47 2.96 6.65
N MET A 215 -5.16 1.82 6.61
CA MET A 215 -6.43 1.67 5.91
C MET A 215 -7.39 0.77 6.70
N PRO A 216 -8.69 1.07 6.80
CA PRO A 216 -9.68 0.18 7.41
C PRO A 216 -10.10 -0.95 6.45
N VAL A 217 -9.12 -1.59 5.81
CA VAL A 217 -9.28 -2.70 4.87
C VAL A 217 -8.68 -3.95 5.50
N GLN A 218 -9.50 -4.94 5.78
CA GLN A 218 -9.10 -6.18 6.42
C GLN A 218 -9.47 -7.38 5.56
N LEU A 219 -8.49 -8.25 5.31
CA LEU A 219 -8.72 -9.55 4.68
C LEU A 219 -8.75 -10.63 5.77
N VAL A 220 -9.74 -11.52 5.69
CA VAL A 220 -9.91 -12.64 6.62
C VAL A 220 -9.89 -13.93 5.81
N VAL A 221 -9.05 -14.87 6.23
CA VAL A 221 -8.88 -16.18 5.59
C VAL A 221 -9.18 -17.28 6.61
N ALA A 222 -10.13 -18.14 6.31
CA ALA A 222 -10.56 -19.25 7.14
C ALA A 222 -10.90 -20.47 6.27
N ASP A 223 -11.09 -21.64 6.87
CA ASP A 223 -11.56 -22.84 6.15
C ASP A 223 -12.94 -22.62 5.52
N ALA A 224 -13.78 -21.81 6.19
CA ALA A 224 -15.09 -21.40 5.69
C ALA A 224 -15.01 -20.55 4.40
N GLY A 225 -13.88 -19.92 4.12
CA GLY A 225 -13.62 -19.07 2.95
C GLY A 225 -12.89 -17.78 3.25
N THR A 226 -12.63 -17.03 2.20
CA THR A 226 -11.94 -15.73 2.26
C THR A 226 -12.94 -14.59 2.06
N HIS A 227 -12.81 -13.53 2.84
CA HIS A 227 -13.55 -12.30 2.62
C HIS A 227 -12.69 -11.06 2.97
N LEU A 228 -12.96 -9.95 2.28
CA LEU A 228 -12.39 -8.64 2.56
C LEU A 228 -13.48 -7.75 3.13
N VAL A 229 -13.11 -6.96 4.13
CA VAL A 229 -13.98 -5.96 4.77
C VAL A 229 -13.34 -4.60 4.67
N PHE A 230 -14.12 -3.63 4.27
CA PHE A 230 -13.72 -2.22 4.24
C PHE A 230 -14.74 -1.37 5.01
N HIS A 231 -14.29 -0.71 6.09
CA HIS A 231 -15.08 0.28 6.81
C HIS A 231 -14.81 1.66 6.19
N ASP A 232 -15.71 2.13 5.35
CA ASP A 232 -15.53 3.37 4.58
C ASP A 232 -15.77 4.63 5.43
N THR A 233 -14.80 4.92 6.28
CA THR A 233 -14.73 6.12 7.11
C THR A 233 -13.27 6.56 7.28
N THR A 234 -13.03 7.85 7.18
CA THR A 234 -11.69 8.45 7.16
C THR A 234 -11.24 8.97 8.54
N TRP A 235 -12.09 8.83 9.54
CA TRP A 235 -11.84 9.32 10.90
C TRP A 235 -10.77 8.50 11.65
N ASP A 236 -10.22 9.08 12.70
CA ASP A 236 -9.35 8.37 13.65
C ASP A 236 -10.10 7.21 14.30
N GLY A 237 -9.44 6.07 14.41
CA GLY A 237 -10.05 4.89 14.97
C GLY A 237 -9.03 3.83 15.36
N ILE A 238 -9.53 2.75 15.90
CA ILE A 238 -8.74 1.59 16.29
C ILE A 238 -9.46 0.30 15.91
N VAL A 239 -8.71 -0.65 15.36
CA VAL A 239 -9.15 -2.02 15.12
C VAL A 239 -8.48 -2.91 16.16
N ALA A 240 -9.27 -3.48 17.08
CA ALA A 240 -8.78 -4.45 18.05
C ALA A 240 -9.09 -5.86 17.56
N LEU A 241 -8.06 -6.68 17.43
CA LEU A 241 -8.16 -8.06 16.97
C LEU A 241 -7.91 -9.03 18.12
N ARG A 242 -8.64 -10.11 18.10
CA ARG A 242 -8.41 -11.31 18.91
C ARG A 242 -8.62 -12.55 18.05
N GLU A 243 -7.58 -13.32 17.88
CA GLU A 243 -7.64 -14.57 17.13
C GLU A 243 -8.54 -15.58 17.84
N GLY A 244 -9.15 -16.43 17.07
CA GLY A 244 -9.93 -17.55 17.57
C GLY A 244 -9.04 -18.68 18.10
N GLU A 245 -9.66 -19.64 18.75
CA GLU A 245 -8.99 -20.82 19.29
C GLU A 245 -9.94 -22.01 19.18
N GLU A 246 -9.54 -23.04 18.45
CA GLU A 246 -10.27 -24.28 18.34
C GLU A 246 -10.07 -25.11 19.62
N GLY A 247 -11.15 -25.72 20.10
CA GLY A 247 -11.10 -26.52 21.31
C GLY A 247 -10.80 -25.75 22.61
N ALA A 248 -11.09 -24.46 22.65
CA ALA A 248 -10.77 -23.55 23.76
C ALA A 248 -11.65 -23.77 25.00
N GLY A 249 -11.53 -24.90 25.63
CA GLY A 249 -12.27 -25.28 26.86
C GLY A 249 -13.59 -26.02 26.59
N SER A 250 -13.85 -27.08 27.37
CA SER A 250 -15.02 -27.95 27.25
C SER A 250 -15.31 -28.46 25.81
N GLY A 251 -14.30 -28.48 24.93
CA GLY A 251 -14.43 -28.91 23.53
C GLY A 251 -15.14 -27.91 22.61
N HIS A 252 -15.39 -26.66 23.06
CA HIS A 252 -16.01 -25.64 22.25
C HIS A 252 -14.94 -24.66 21.67
N ASP A 253 -15.15 -24.24 20.44
CA ASP A 253 -14.32 -23.25 19.78
C ASP A 253 -14.59 -21.85 20.33
N ARG A 254 -13.54 -21.06 20.43
CA ARG A 254 -13.65 -19.62 20.66
C ARG A 254 -13.51 -18.89 19.33
N ALA A 255 -14.58 -18.20 18.91
CA ALA A 255 -14.58 -17.40 17.70
C ALA A 255 -13.49 -16.32 17.71
N GLY A 256 -12.89 -16.07 16.55
CA GLY A 256 -12.06 -14.89 16.31
C GLY A 256 -12.92 -13.63 16.39
N ARG A 257 -12.34 -12.51 16.86
CA ARG A 257 -13.06 -11.24 17.06
C ARG A 257 -12.29 -10.08 16.44
N CYS A 258 -13.07 -9.21 15.82
CA CYS A 258 -12.61 -7.91 15.36
C CYS A 258 -13.53 -6.84 15.97
N GLU A 259 -12.95 -5.83 16.60
CA GLU A 259 -13.72 -4.71 17.14
C GLU A 259 -13.16 -3.42 16.53
N VAL A 260 -13.99 -2.73 15.74
CA VAL A 260 -13.68 -1.43 15.12
C VAL A 260 -14.33 -0.35 15.95
N ARG A 261 -13.53 0.60 16.43
CA ARG A 261 -13.97 1.82 17.15
C ARG A 261 -13.52 3.03 16.37
N MET A 262 -14.47 3.93 16.08
CA MET A 262 -14.17 5.16 15.36
C MET A 262 -14.62 6.37 16.18
N ASP A 263 -13.83 7.42 16.14
CA ASP A 263 -14.10 8.67 16.87
C ASP A 263 -15.16 9.55 16.19
N GLY A 264 -15.68 9.10 15.04
CA GLY A 264 -16.72 9.79 14.28
C GLY A 264 -16.93 9.17 12.90
N GLY A 265 -17.59 9.91 12.02
CA GLY A 265 -17.88 9.50 10.66
C GLY A 265 -19.02 8.50 10.53
N PRO A 266 -19.41 8.15 9.29
CA PRO A 266 -20.48 7.19 9.01
C PRO A 266 -20.06 5.77 9.38
N LEU A 267 -21.00 4.98 9.89
CA LEU A 267 -20.84 3.53 10.00
C LEU A 267 -21.35 2.88 8.72
N ARG A 268 -20.46 2.62 7.81
CA ARG A 268 -20.73 1.93 6.54
C ARG A 268 -19.63 0.93 6.23
N CYS A 269 -20.01 -0.16 5.61
CA CYS A 269 -19.15 -1.30 5.40
C CYS A 269 -19.35 -1.92 4.02
N TRP A 270 -18.26 -2.33 3.40
CA TRP A 270 -18.25 -3.15 2.20
C TRP A 270 -17.64 -4.51 2.52
N VAL A 271 -18.25 -5.58 2.02
CA VAL A 271 -17.72 -6.94 2.14
C VAL A 271 -17.69 -7.61 0.78
N MET A 272 -16.56 -8.23 0.45
CA MET A 272 -16.35 -9.03 -0.76
C MET A 272 -16.01 -10.45 -0.35
N VAL A 273 -16.63 -11.43 -0.99
CA VAL A 273 -16.50 -12.86 -0.66
C VAL A 273 -15.99 -13.63 -1.88
N GLY A 274 -15.12 -14.60 -1.67
CA GLY A 274 -14.63 -15.49 -2.74
C GLY A 274 -13.20 -15.98 -2.51
N THR A 275 -12.54 -16.46 -3.57
CA THR A 275 -11.11 -16.73 -3.54
C THR A 275 -10.31 -15.43 -3.36
N PRO A 276 -9.06 -15.46 -2.86
CA PRO A 276 -8.23 -14.27 -2.72
C PRO A 276 -8.16 -13.41 -3.99
N ALA A 277 -7.97 -14.03 -5.14
CA ALA A 277 -7.95 -13.34 -6.43
C ALA A 277 -9.31 -12.69 -6.76
N ARG A 278 -10.43 -13.38 -6.52
CA ARG A 278 -11.76 -12.83 -6.75
C ARG A 278 -12.08 -11.66 -5.83
N VAL A 279 -11.70 -11.76 -4.57
CA VAL A 279 -11.89 -10.71 -3.58
C VAL A 279 -11.15 -9.43 -4.00
N LEU A 280 -9.88 -9.55 -4.42
CA LEU A 280 -9.09 -8.38 -4.86
C LEU A 280 -9.55 -7.84 -6.22
N LEU A 281 -10.04 -8.67 -7.13
CA LEU A 281 -10.68 -8.22 -8.37
C LEU A 281 -11.93 -7.37 -8.06
N THR A 282 -12.79 -7.85 -7.15
CA THR A 282 -13.98 -7.10 -6.73
C THR A 282 -13.59 -5.81 -6.02
N TRP A 283 -12.55 -5.84 -5.17
CA TRP A 283 -11.99 -4.65 -4.52
C TRP A 283 -11.47 -3.62 -5.53
N ALA A 284 -10.70 -4.04 -6.52
CA ALA A 284 -10.20 -3.15 -7.58
C ALA A 284 -11.34 -2.58 -8.44
N SER A 285 -12.39 -3.36 -8.71
CA SER A 285 -13.57 -2.86 -9.44
C SER A 285 -14.35 -1.81 -8.63
N LEU A 286 -14.29 -1.88 -7.29
CA LEU A 286 -14.94 -0.92 -6.41
C LEU A 286 -14.11 0.36 -6.25
N THR A 287 -12.79 0.22 -6.05
CA THR A 287 -11.91 1.34 -5.68
C THR A 287 -11.06 1.87 -6.83
N GLY A 288 -11.18 1.28 -8.00
CA GLY A 288 -10.43 1.62 -9.20
C GLY A 288 -9.17 0.77 -9.39
N ALA A 289 -8.84 0.54 -10.65
CA ALA A 289 -7.66 -0.20 -11.05
C ALA A 289 -6.37 0.51 -10.60
N PRO A 290 -5.32 -0.24 -10.19
CA PRO A 290 -4.02 0.34 -9.92
C PRO A 290 -3.45 1.07 -11.14
N ALA A 291 -2.77 2.20 -10.90
CA ALA A 291 -1.99 2.89 -11.91
C ALA A 291 -0.91 1.94 -12.46
N LEU A 292 -0.73 1.96 -13.78
CA LEU A 292 0.34 1.22 -14.42
C LEU A 292 1.63 2.07 -14.36
N PRO A 293 2.68 1.62 -13.67
CA PRO A 293 3.94 2.36 -13.65
C PRO A 293 4.59 2.35 -15.03
N PRO A 294 5.38 3.37 -15.42
CA PRO A 294 6.23 3.28 -16.60
C PRO A 294 7.26 2.16 -16.45
N ALA A 295 7.78 1.63 -17.56
CA ALA A 295 8.64 0.45 -17.55
C ALA A 295 9.90 0.63 -16.70
N TRP A 296 10.56 1.79 -16.79
CA TRP A 296 11.74 2.11 -15.99
C TRP A 296 11.50 2.09 -14.47
N ALA A 297 10.25 2.36 -14.04
CA ALA A 297 9.88 2.35 -12.63
C ALA A 297 9.95 0.96 -11.99
N LEU A 298 9.95 -0.08 -12.79
CA LEU A 298 10.11 -1.47 -12.35
C LEU A 298 11.59 -1.90 -12.30
N GLY A 299 12.53 -1.03 -12.66
CA GLY A 299 13.97 -1.25 -12.59
C GLY A 299 14.56 -1.03 -11.20
N HIS A 300 15.86 -0.75 -11.15
CA HIS A 300 16.59 -0.39 -9.93
C HIS A 300 16.66 1.12 -9.77
N HIS A 301 16.22 1.61 -8.63
CA HIS A 301 16.28 3.02 -8.24
C HIS A 301 17.30 3.21 -7.12
N HIS A 302 17.97 4.36 -7.13
CA HIS A 302 18.87 4.77 -6.06
C HIS A 302 18.52 6.16 -5.53
N ALA A 303 18.24 6.27 -4.23
CA ALA A 303 17.99 7.56 -3.60
C ALA A 303 19.30 8.19 -3.15
N ARG A 304 19.58 9.39 -3.64
CA ARG A 304 20.83 10.09 -3.42
C ARG A 304 20.62 11.49 -2.84
N GLY A 305 21.36 11.80 -1.80
CA GLY A 305 21.60 13.16 -1.36
C GLY A 305 22.84 13.74 -2.02
N GLY A 306 23.15 15.01 -1.74
CA GLY A 306 24.34 15.66 -2.25
C GLY A 306 24.05 16.70 -3.34
N ASP A 307 25.01 16.92 -4.23
CA ASP A 307 24.96 17.88 -5.33
C ASP A 307 25.02 17.18 -6.71
N GLU A 308 25.09 17.95 -7.79
CA GLU A 308 25.23 17.44 -9.16
C GLU A 308 26.42 16.49 -9.32
N GLN A 309 27.55 16.79 -8.67
CA GLN A 309 28.77 15.97 -8.76
C GLN A 309 28.57 14.62 -8.03
N ASP A 310 27.83 14.61 -6.93
CA ASP A 310 27.50 13.38 -6.23
C ASP A 310 26.64 12.45 -7.11
N VAL A 311 25.65 13.00 -7.81
CA VAL A 311 24.82 12.23 -8.77
C VAL A 311 25.69 11.65 -9.88
N ARG A 312 26.55 12.47 -10.49
CA ARG A 312 27.47 12.04 -11.56
C ARG A 312 28.41 10.91 -11.08
N ARG A 313 28.97 11.02 -9.87
CA ARG A 313 29.84 9.97 -9.29
C ARG A 313 29.08 8.67 -9.05
N THR A 314 27.86 8.76 -8.54
CA THR A 314 27.02 7.58 -8.32
C THR A 314 26.69 6.86 -9.63
N VAL A 315 26.30 7.60 -10.66
CA VAL A 315 25.99 7.03 -11.98
C VAL A 315 27.25 6.44 -12.63
N ALA A 316 28.38 7.16 -12.60
CA ALA A 316 29.65 6.66 -13.12
C ALA A 316 30.08 5.37 -12.42
N GLY A 317 29.95 5.29 -11.08
CA GLY A 317 30.26 4.08 -10.32
C GLY A 317 29.36 2.87 -10.71
N HIS A 318 28.07 3.09 -10.94
CA HIS A 318 27.20 2.03 -11.45
C HIS A 318 27.64 1.54 -12.82
N LEU A 319 27.97 2.44 -13.73
CA LEU A 319 28.49 2.11 -15.07
C LEU A 319 29.82 1.37 -15.00
N GLU A 320 30.78 1.88 -14.22
CA GLU A 320 32.11 1.26 -14.05
C GLU A 320 32.02 -0.16 -13.53
N HIS A 321 31.13 -0.41 -12.58
CA HIS A 321 30.93 -1.73 -12.00
C HIS A 321 29.90 -2.60 -12.74
N GLY A 322 29.34 -2.14 -13.86
CA GLY A 322 28.34 -2.89 -14.64
C GLY A 322 27.03 -3.17 -13.86
N LEU A 323 26.62 -2.22 -13.01
CA LEU A 323 25.43 -2.32 -12.20
C LEU A 323 24.24 -1.61 -12.88
N PRO A 324 23.11 -2.27 -13.10
CA PRO A 324 21.91 -1.62 -13.59
C PRO A 324 21.43 -0.48 -12.68
N LEU A 325 21.05 0.64 -13.30
CA LEU A 325 20.42 1.78 -12.65
C LEU A 325 19.40 2.39 -13.61
N ASP A 326 18.17 2.55 -13.15
CA ASP A 326 17.05 3.02 -13.98
C ASP A 326 16.52 4.39 -13.51
N ALA A 327 16.72 4.74 -12.23
CA ALA A 327 16.36 6.06 -11.71
C ALA A 327 17.24 6.51 -10.54
N VAL A 328 17.42 7.82 -10.42
CA VAL A 328 18.03 8.49 -9.26
C VAL A 328 16.99 9.39 -8.61
N HIS A 329 16.75 9.18 -7.32
CA HIS A 329 15.85 9.98 -6.51
C HIS A 329 16.61 11.05 -5.75
N LEU A 330 16.23 12.31 -5.93
CA LEU A 330 16.80 13.45 -5.22
C LEU A 330 15.94 13.78 -4.00
N GLY A 331 16.53 13.76 -2.81
CA GLY A 331 15.89 14.21 -1.57
C GLY A 331 15.77 15.75 -1.52
N ALA A 332 15.11 16.29 -0.47
CA ALA A 332 14.83 17.72 -0.33
C ALA A 332 16.07 18.64 -0.33
N GLY A 333 17.28 18.08 -0.25
CA GLY A 333 18.53 18.81 -0.35
C GLY A 333 18.85 19.37 -1.75
N HIS A 334 18.13 18.97 -2.80
CA HIS A 334 18.26 19.60 -4.12
C HIS A 334 17.46 20.89 -4.26
N GLN A 335 16.54 21.15 -3.33
CA GLN A 335 15.68 22.33 -3.32
C GLN A 335 16.37 23.50 -2.65
N ASP A 336 16.14 24.70 -3.13
CA ASP A 336 16.64 25.94 -2.55
C ASP A 336 16.03 26.15 -1.15
N ASP A 337 16.86 26.03 -0.11
CA ASP A 337 16.46 26.10 1.31
C ASP A 337 15.23 25.20 1.64
N HIS A 338 15.15 24.02 1.02
CA HIS A 338 14.06 23.04 1.11
C HIS A 338 12.67 23.57 0.68
N ARG A 339 12.61 24.62 -0.15
CA ARG A 339 11.37 25.15 -0.71
C ARG A 339 10.84 24.21 -1.80
N VAL A 340 9.61 23.79 -1.67
CA VAL A 340 9.00 22.87 -2.66
C VAL A 340 8.92 23.52 -4.05
N PHE A 341 9.13 22.72 -5.09
CA PHE A 341 9.17 23.13 -6.51
C PHE A 341 10.30 24.12 -6.86
N THR A 342 11.39 24.15 -6.09
CA THR A 342 12.58 24.94 -6.40
C THR A 342 13.79 24.05 -6.61
N VAL A 343 14.83 24.59 -7.22
CA VAL A 343 16.14 23.95 -7.39
C VAL A 343 17.22 24.87 -6.84
N ASP A 344 18.12 24.34 -6.03
CA ASP A 344 19.30 25.02 -5.53
C ASP A 344 20.34 25.14 -6.68
N GLN A 345 20.48 26.34 -7.22
CA GLN A 345 21.35 26.60 -8.39
C GLN A 345 22.84 26.50 -8.06
N ASP A 346 23.23 26.63 -6.80
CA ASP A 346 24.65 26.46 -6.39
C ASP A 346 25.01 24.96 -6.37
N ARG A 347 24.05 24.10 -5.98
CA ARG A 347 24.26 22.65 -5.93
C ARG A 347 23.97 21.95 -7.25
N PHE A 348 23.02 22.45 -8.04
CA PHE A 348 22.60 21.91 -9.33
C PHE A 348 22.59 23.02 -10.42
N PRO A 349 23.75 23.57 -10.78
CA PRO A 349 23.81 24.71 -11.69
C PRO A 349 23.37 24.39 -13.11
N LYS A 350 23.39 23.12 -13.52
CA LYS A 350 23.03 22.65 -14.85
C LYS A 350 22.07 21.44 -14.81
N LEU A 351 21.09 21.45 -13.90
CA LEU A 351 20.17 20.34 -13.72
C LEU A 351 19.50 19.87 -15.02
N PRO A 352 18.99 20.74 -15.93
CA PRO A 352 18.40 20.27 -17.18
C PRO A 352 19.39 19.50 -18.08
N VAL A 353 20.67 19.92 -18.09
CA VAL A 353 21.71 19.22 -18.84
C VAL A 353 22.00 17.85 -18.23
N LEU A 354 22.14 17.77 -16.92
CA LEU A 354 22.29 16.50 -16.20
C LEU A 354 21.12 15.56 -16.48
N ALA A 355 19.89 16.05 -16.37
CA ALA A 355 18.69 15.28 -16.62
C ALA A 355 18.63 14.70 -18.04
N GLU A 356 19.00 15.49 -19.05
CA GLU A 356 19.06 15.05 -20.45
C GLU A 356 20.16 14.01 -20.69
N GLU A 357 21.34 14.17 -20.09
CA GLU A 357 22.43 13.19 -20.15
C GLU A 357 21.99 11.87 -19.56
N LEU A 358 21.41 11.89 -18.35
CA LEU A 358 20.92 10.68 -17.68
C LEU A 358 19.80 10.00 -18.47
N ARG A 359 18.89 10.77 -19.04
CA ARG A 359 17.81 10.24 -19.87
C ARG A 359 18.31 9.51 -21.12
N ARG A 360 19.37 9.99 -21.77
CA ARG A 360 20.04 9.29 -22.88
C ARG A 360 20.62 7.94 -22.45
N ASP A 361 21.12 7.87 -21.23
CA ASP A 361 21.63 6.62 -20.63
C ASP A 361 20.50 5.71 -20.08
N GLY A 362 19.22 6.10 -20.26
CA GLY A 362 18.04 5.37 -19.79
C GLY A 362 17.71 5.61 -18.31
N ILE A 363 18.37 6.55 -17.65
CA ILE A 363 18.19 6.85 -16.23
C ILE A 363 17.25 8.04 -16.06
N ARG A 364 16.27 7.95 -15.17
CA ARG A 364 15.32 9.02 -14.85
C ARG A 364 15.68 9.73 -13.54
N LEU A 365 15.51 11.05 -13.50
CA LEU A 365 15.55 11.81 -12.26
C LEU A 365 14.17 11.88 -11.63
N VAL A 366 14.09 11.68 -10.32
CA VAL A 366 12.87 11.72 -9.53
C VAL A 366 13.03 12.72 -8.39
N SER A 367 12.10 13.69 -8.28
CA SER A 367 12.13 14.74 -7.26
C SER A 367 11.23 14.42 -6.08
N VAL A 368 11.66 14.75 -4.85
CA VAL A 368 10.78 14.76 -3.69
C VAL A 368 9.85 15.97 -3.70
N VAL A 369 8.59 15.77 -3.29
CA VAL A 369 7.62 16.85 -3.09
C VAL A 369 6.95 16.67 -1.74
N ALA A 370 7.04 17.69 -0.87
CA ALA A 370 6.36 17.73 0.43
C ALA A 370 5.23 18.75 0.40
N PRO A 371 4.12 18.54 1.15
CA PRO A 371 2.99 19.47 1.14
C PRO A 371 3.24 20.76 1.92
N ALA A 372 4.30 20.83 2.72
CA ALA A 372 4.60 21.98 3.57
C ALA A 372 5.23 23.12 2.76
N VAL A 373 4.46 24.15 2.46
CA VAL A 373 4.89 25.35 1.72
C VAL A 373 5.46 26.38 2.70
N ARG A 374 6.66 26.91 2.45
CA ARG A 374 7.29 27.94 3.29
C ARG A 374 6.42 29.19 3.39
N SER A 375 6.07 29.60 4.59
CA SER A 375 5.24 30.78 4.82
C SER A 375 6.09 32.05 4.88
N ALA A 376 6.57 32.52 3.74
CA ALA A 376 7.40 33.72 3.65
C ALA A 376 7.08 34.54 2.39
N PRO A 377 7.14 35.89 2.46
CA PRO A 377 7.09 36.73 1.27
C PRO A 377 8.24 36.41 0.32
N GLY A 378 7.98 36.44 -0.99
CA GLY A 378 8.93 36.08 -2.03
C GLY A 378 9.03 34.58 -2.34
N ASP A 379 8.25 33.73 -1.64
CA ASP A 379 8.05 32.34 -2.03
C ASP A 379 6.88 32.25 -3.03
N ALA A 380 7.19 31.90 -4.28
CA ALA A 380 6.20 31.92 -5.36
C ALA A 380 5.04 30.96 -5.12
N VAL A 381 5.29 29.79 -4.51
CA VAL A 381 4.24 28.82 -4.19
C VAL A 381 3.34 29.32 -3.06
N TYR A 382 3.92 30.00 -2.06
CA TYR A 382 3.15 30.63 -0.98
C TYR A 382 2.27 31.76 -1.50
N GLU A 383 2.83 32.64 -2.34
CA GLU A 383 2.09 33.77 -2.92
C GLU A 383 0.98 33.30 -3.87
N GLY A 384 1.29 32.35 -4.76
CA GLY A 384 0.31 31.74 -5.66
C GLY A 384 -0.83 31.02 -4.88
N GLY A 385 -0.46 30.23 -3.86
CA GLY A 385 -1.44 29.55 -3.02
C GLY A 385 -2.30 30.51 -2.19
N THR A 386 -1.73 31.65 -1.76
CA THR A 386 -2.49 32.70 -1.07
C THR A 386 -3.50 33.37 -2.01
N ALA A 387 -3.11 33.61 -3.26
CA ALA A 387 -3.97 34.24 -4.27
C ALA A 387 -5.21 33.39 -4.62
N VAL A 388 -5.07 32.05 -4.60
CA VAL A 388 -6.19 31.13 -4.87
C VAL A 388 -6.87 30.57 -3.61
N ASP A 389 -6.51 31.10 -2.43
CA ASP A 389 -7.04 30.65 -1.12
C ASP A 389 -6.82 29.14 -0.87
N ALA A 390 -5.60 28.66 -1.15
CA ALA A 390 -5.30 27.22 -1.14
C ALA A 390 -5.10 26.61 0.25
N PHE A 391 -4.82 27.42 1.29
CA PHE A 391 -4.28 26.89 2.54
C PHE A 391 -5.33 26.61 3.61
N VAL A 392 -5.13 25.51 4.33
CA VAL A 392 -5.96 25.09 5.49
C VAL A 392 -6.12 26.20 6.50
N ARG A 393 -7.34 26.38 7.01
CA ARG A 393 -7.72 27.46 7.94
C ARG A 393 -8.14 26.93 9.30
N ASP A 394 -8.01 27.76 10.34
CA ASP A 394 -8.62 27.48 11.65
C ASP A 394 -10.12 27.85 11.65
N ALA A 395 -10.81 27.54 12.75
CA ALA A 395 -12.23 27.84 12.91
C ALA A 395 -12.57 29.34 12.85
N ARG A 396 -11.58 30.24 12.93
CA ARG A 396 -11.70 31.69 12.80
C ARG A 396 -11.34 32.20 11.41
N GLY A 397 -11.13 31.30 10.43
CA GLY A 397 -10.74 31.64 9.06
C GLY A 397 -9.28 32.05 8.88
N ARG A 398 -8.43 31.90 9.89
CA ARG A 398 -6.99 32.25 9.77
C ARG A 398 -6.22 31.03 9.23
N THR A 399 -5.25 31.28 8.34
CA THR A 399 -4.37 30.24 7.81
C THR A 399 -3.63 29.51 8.94
N VAL A 400 -3.72 28.18 8.96
CA VAL A 400 -3.00 27.32 9.90
C VAL A 400 -1.52 27.30 9.52
N ARG A 401 -0.64 27.55 10.50
CA ARG A 401 0.81 27.52 10.36
C ARG A 401 1.40 26.39 11.17
N GLY A 402 2.24 25.60 10.56
CA GLY A 402 3.03 24.54 11.18
C GLY A 402 4.52 24.70 10.90
N VAL A 403 5.26 23.58 10.96
CA VAL A 403 6.71 23.53 10.70
C VAL A 403 7.02 22.40 9.75
N GLY A 404 7.55 22.73 8.57
CA GLY A 404 8.10 21.79 7.59
C GLY A 404 9.64 21.83 7.56
N TRP A 405 10.23 21.25 6.51
CA TRP A 405 11.69 21.29 6.30
C TRP A 405 12.19 22.70 6.08
N ALA A 406 11.47 23.52 5.29
CA ALA A 406 11.78 24.92 5.02
C ALA A 406 11.48 25.88 6.20
N GLY A 407 11.09 25.36 7.35
CA GLY A 407 10.76 26.15 8.55
C GLY A 407 9.26 26.36 8.78
N GLU A 408 8.84 27.60 9.13
CA GLU A 408 7.41 27.90 9.30
C GLU A 408 6.70 27.73 7.95
N SER A 409 5.65 26.90 7.94
CA SER A 409 4.99 26.47 6.71
C SER A 409 3.47 26.51 6.84
N VAL A 410 2.81 26.59 5.67
CA VAL A 410 1.37 26.43 5.49
C VAL A 410 1.11 25.17 4.67
N PHE A 411 -0.12 24.67 4.66
CA PHE A 411 -0.47 23.39 4.04
C PHE A 411 -1.66 23.57 3.12
N PRO A 412 -1.59 23.17 1.84
CA PRO A 412 -2.73 23.22 0.93
C PRO A 412 -3.88 22.31 1.40
N ASP A 413 -5.12 22.75 1.17
CA ASP A 413 -6.29 21.90 1.38
C ASP A 413 -6.62 21.10 0.13
N PHE A 414 -5.96 19.97 -0.04
CA PHE A 414 -6.18 19.09 -1.20
C PHE A 414 -7.59 18.47 -1.26
N THR A 415 -8.42 18.67 -0.25
CA THR A 415 -9.84 18.27 -0.31
C THR A 415 -10.69 19.23 -1.15
N ASP A 416 -10.13 20.37 -1.59
CA ASP A 416 -10.71 21.30 -2.55
C ASP A 416 -10.21 21.01 -3.97
N ALA A 417 -11.11 20.79 -4.92
CA ALA A 417 -10.77 20.54 -6.32
C ALA A 417 -9.98 21.67 -6.99
N ARG A 418 -10.25 22.94 -6.59
CA ARG A 418 -9.53 24.12 -7.11
C ARG A 418 -8.06 24.11 -6.65
N VAL A 419 -7.83 23.71 -5.40
CA VAL A 419 -6.49 23.60 -4.83
C VAL A 419 -5.73 22.45 -5.51
N ARG A 420 -6.39 21.34 -5.81
CA ARG A 420 -5.77 20.24 -6.57
C ARG A 420 -5.34 20.68 -7.97
N ALA A 421 -6.20 21.40 -8.69
CA ALA A 421 -5.87 21.91 -10.02
C ALA A 421 -4.68 22.90 -9.99
N TRP A 422 -4.67 23.83 -9.03
CA TRP A 422 -3.56 24.75 -8.81
C TRP A 422 -2.26 23.99 -8.53
N TRP A 423 -2.27 23.04 -7.58
CA TRP A 423 -1.10 22.25 -7.20
C TRP A 423 -0.58 21.38 -8.35
N GLY A 424 -1.48 20.77 -9.13
CA GLY A 424 -1.15 19.99 -10.32
C GLY A 424 -0.38 20.81 -11.36
N GLY A 425 -0.74 22.08 -11.55
CA GLY A 425 -0.05 22.99 -12.44
C GLY A 425 1.40 23.32 -12.03
N LEU A 426 1.73 23.22 -10.72
CA LEU A 426 3.09 23.50 -10.23
C LEU A 426 4.13 22.47 -10.69
N TYR A 427 3.71 21.29 -11.11
CA TYR A 427 4.63 20.27 -11.65
C TYR A 427 5.21 20.65 -13.03
N ALA A 428 4.71 21.69 -13.72
CA ALA A 428 5.26 22.18 -14.98
C ALA A 428 6.74 22.58 -14.84
N GLU A 429 7.10 23.27 -13.76
CA GLU A 429 8.47 23.73 -13.52
C GLU A 429 9.45 22.55 -13.38
N PRO A 430 9.26 21.57 -12.44
CA PRO A 430 10.19 20.45 -12.35
C PRO A 430 10.19 19.55 -13.58
N LEU A 431 9.07 19.39 -14.31
CA LEU A 431 9.07 18.70 -15.60
C LEU A 431 9.96 19.42 -16.61
N GLY A 432 9.89 20.77 -16.68
CA GLY A 432 10.76 21.60 -17.51
C GLY A 432 12.24 21.50 -17.12
N GLN A 433 12.56 21.21 -15.86
CA GLN A 433 13.91 20.91 -15.37
C GLN A 433 14.40 19.50 -15.70
N GLY A 434 13.54 18.62 -16.27
CA GLY A 434 13.88 17.29 -16.73
C GLY A 434 13.61 16.15 -15.74
N PHE A 435 12.89 16.40 -14.64
CA PHE A 435 12.43 15.32 -13.79
C PHE A 435 11.38 14.46 -14.51
N GLY A 436 11.56 13.13 -14.44
CA GLY A 436 10.64 12.15 -15.03
C GLY A 436 9.66 11.53 -14.05
N GLY A 437 9.70 11.93 -12.77
CA GLY A 437 8.81 11.40 -11.75
C GLY A 437 8.98 12.07 -10.40
N PHE A 438 8.04 11.73 -9.48
CA PHE A 438 7.97 12.40 -8.18
C PHE A 438 7.69 11.41 -7.06
N TRP A 439 8.21 11.71 -5.86
CA TRP A 439 7.87 10.98 -4.66
C TRP A 439 7.43 11.94 -3.57
N HIS A 440 6.25 11.67 -3.03
CA HIS A 440 5.67 12.45 -1.96
C HIS A 440 6.19 11.98 -0.62
N ASP A 441 6.59 12.95 0.20
CA ASP A 441 7.08 12.73 1.54
C ASP A 441 6.43 13.73 2.50
N MET A 442 6.30 13.37 3.77
CA MET A 442 5.63 14.17 4.80
C MET A 442 4.14 14.45 4.52
N ASP A 443 3.51 13.64 3.69
CA ASP A 443 2.17 13.84 3.13
C ASP A 443 1.03 13.25 3.97
N GLU A 444 1.24 12.87 5.24
CA GLU A 444 0.20 12.41 6.19
C GLU A 444 -0.88 13.46 6.55
N PRO A 445 -0.74 14.80 6.67
CA PRO A 445 0.42 15.69 6.56
C PRO A 445 1.24 15.80 7.85
N THR A 446 2.56 15.86 7.71
CA THR A 446 3.46 16.06 8.84
C THR A 446 3.76 17.54 9.09
N SER A 447 3.49 17.99 10.31
CA SER A 447 3.99 19.25 10.86
C SER A 447 4.83 18.95 12.10
N PHE A 448 6.12 19.26 12.06
CA PHE A 448 7.04 18.97 13.17
C PHE A 448 6.60 19.65 14.46
N SER A 449 6.56 18.89 15.54
CA SER A 449 6.05 19.31 16.83
C SER A 449 6.91 18.75 17.96
N ALA A 450 7.21 19.58 18.96
CA ALA A 450 7.99 19.15 20.12
C ALA A 450 7.22 18.17 21.02
N PHE A 451 5.91 18.21 21.01
CA PHE A 451 5.03 17.31 21.76
C PHE A 451 3.65 17.20 21.11
N GLY A 452 2.94 16.13 21.49
CA GLY A 452 1.65 15.76 20.88
C GLY A 452 1.84 15.16 19.49
N GLU A 453 0.81 15.20 18.64
CA GLU A 453 0.85 14.64 17.29
C GLU A 453 1.60 15.57 16.32
N SER A 454 2.44 15.01 15.47
CA SER A 454 3.16 15.76 14.43
C SER A 454 2.29 15.95 13.18
N THR A 455 1.16 16.64 13.34
CA THR A 455 0.23 16.97 12.24
C THR A 455 -0.45 18.30 12.48
N LEU A 456 -1.40 18.67 11.62
CA LEU A 456 -2.22 19.88 11.74
C LEU A 456 -3.16 19.81 12.96
N PRO A 457 -3.71 20.94 13.42
CA PRO A 457 -4.75 20.94 14.46
C PRO A 457 -5.94 20.09 14.02
N ARG A 458 -6.47 19.25 14.92
CA ARG A 458 -7.64 18.40 14.65
C ARG A 458 -8.90 19.20 14.30
N SER A 459 -8.99 20.45 14.80
CA SER A 459 -10.07 21.40 14.51
C SER A 459 -9.84 22.26 13.27
N ALA A 460 -8.72 22.09 12.56
CA ALA A 460 -8.46 22.80 11.31
C ALA A 460 -9.55 22.50 10.27
N ARG A 461 -9.97 23.50 9.52
CA ARG A 461 -11.09 23.42 8.59
C ARG A 461 -10.61 23.00 7.21
N HIS A 462 -11.36 22.09 6.61
CA HIS A 462 -11.17 21.57 5.26
C HIS A 462 -12.47 21.69 4.45
N VAL A 463 -12.33 21.83 3.14
CA VAL A 463 -13.46 21.96 2.19
C VAL A 463 -14.21 20.64 2.01
N LEU A 464 -13.51 19.51 2.03
CA LEU A 464 -14.06 18.15 1.91
C LEU A 464 -15.07 18.01 0.74
N GLU A 465 -14.62 18.34 -0.47
CA GLU A 465 -15.44 18.35 -1.70
C GLU A 465 -16.72 19.21 -1.56
N GLY A 466 -16.62 20.33 -0.88
CA GLY A 466 -17.73 21.30 -0.67
C GLY A 466 -18.63 21.01 0.53
N ARG A 467 -18.49 19.86 1.21
CA ARG A 467 -19.31 19.54 2.40
C ARG A 467 -18.89 20.31 3.65
N GLY A 468 -17.63 20.72 3.69
CA GLY A 468 -17.01 21.27 4.89
C GLY A 468 -16.81 20.25 5.99
N GLY A 469 -15.79 20.46 6.81
CA GLY A 469 -15.48 19.60 7.94
C GLY A 469 -14.17 20.01 8.60
N ASP A 470 -13.59 19.10 9.36
CA ASP A 470 -12.32 19.39 10.03
C ASP A 470 -11.27 18.30 9.79
N HIS A 471 -10.07 18.54 10.33
CA HIS A 471 -8.92 17.68 10.10
C HIS A 471 -9.08 16.25 10.63
N ARG A 472 -10.03 15.99 11.54
CA ARG A 472 -10.34 14.63 12.02
C ARG A 472 -10.91 13.75 10.91
N GLU A 473 -11.61 14.35 9.93
CA GLU A 473 -12.12 13.66 8.74
C GLU A 473 -11.13 13.72 7.57
N ALA A 474 -10.41 14.83 7.40
CA ALA A 474 -9.54 15.07 6.24
C ALA A 474 -8.17 14.38 6.34
N HIS A 475 -7.66 14.13 7.54
CA HIS A 475 -6.29 13.70 7.80
C HIS A 475 -5.89 12.45 6.99
N ASN A 476 -6.64 11.37 7.13
CA ASN A 476 -6.28 10.10 6.51
C ASN A 476 -6.41 10.09 4.97
N VAL A 477 -7.11 11.06 4.39
CA VAL A 477 -7.25 11.18 2.93
C VAL A 477 -6.41 12.30 2.32
N TYR A 478 -5.65 13.02 3.14
CA TYR A 478 -4.85 14.15 2.69
C TYR A 478 -3.85 13.75 1.60
N ALA A 479 -3.06 12.69 1.84
CA ALA A 479 -2.09 12.18 0.88
C ALA A 479 -2.74 11.62 -0.39
N LEU A 480 -3.89 10.93 -0.28
CA LEU A 480 -4.65 10.49 -1.45
C LEU A 480 -5.06 11.67 -2.33
N CYS A 481 -5.54 12.75 -1.73
CA CYS A 481 -5.94 13.95 -2.46
C CYS A 481 -4.73 14.68 -3.08
N MET A 482 -3.57 14.70 -2.40
CA MET A 482 -2.32 15.22 -2.95
C MET A 482 -1.82 14.37 -4.12
N ALA A 483 -1.84 13.04 -4.01
CA ALA A 483 -1.45 12.15 -5.08
C ALA A 483 -2.36 12.30 -6.31
N ARG A 484 -3.68 12.47 -6.09
CA ARG A 484 -4.62 12.78 -7.16
C ARG A 484 -4.28 14.10 -7.86
N ALA A 485 -3.98 15.17 -7.09
CA ALA A 485 -3.60 16.47 -7.66
C ALA A 485 -2.38 16.36 -8.57
N ALA A 486 -1.37 15.61 -8.13
CA ALA A 486 -0.16 15.38 -8.91
C ALA A 486 -0.43 14.52 -10.15
N TYR A 487 -1.16 13.42 -10.01
CA TYR A 487 -1.45 12.49 -11.10
C TYR A 487 -2.26 13.15 -12.21
N ASP A 488 -3.32 13.88 -11.84
CA ASP A 488 -4.18 14.60 -12.79
C ASP A 488 -3.35 15.69 -13.50
N GLY A 489 -2.57 16.51 -12.74
CA GLY A 489 -1.73 17.56 -13.30
C GLY A 489 -0.62 17.04 -14.22
N LEU A 490 0.07 15.97 -13.84
CA LEU A 490 1.09 15.33 -14.69
C LEU A 490 0.48 14.75 -15.97
N GLY A 491 -0.72 14.16 -15.89
CA GLY A 491 -1.45 13.68 -17.07
C GLY A 491 -1.84 14.80 -18.05
N GLU A 492 -2.14 15.99 -17.55
CA GLU A 492 -2.42 17.17 -18.37
C GLU A 492 -1.13 17.78 -18.98
N LEU A 493 -0.04 17.84 -18.18
CA LEU A 493 1.23 18.45 -18.60
C LEU A 493 2.04 17.56 -19.54
N ALA A 494 1.96 16.23 -19.39
CA ALA A 494 2.69 15.26 -20.20
C ALA A 494 1.77 14.09 -20.64
N PRO A 495 0.76 14.34 -21.49
CA PRO A 495 -0.30 13.37 -21.84
C PRO A 495 0.21 12.13 -22.56
N GLY A 496 1.42 12.17 -23.13
CA GLY A 496 2.04 11.04 -23.82
C GLY A 496 2.72 10.02 -22.91
N GLU A 497 2.94 10.35 -21.64
CA GLU A 497 3.68 9.51 -20.69
C GLU A 497 2.81 9.14 -19.48
N ARG A 498 3.00 7.94 -18.93
CA ARG A 498 2.36 7.55 -17.68
C ARG A 498 3.03 8.26 -16.50
N PRO A 499 2.29 8.94 -15.63
CA PRO A 499 2.86 9.57 -14.45
C PRO A 499 3.54 8.54 -13.53
N PHE A 500 4.74 8.86 -13.04
CA PHE A 500 5.39 8.13 -11.98
C PHE A 500 5.26 8.90 -10.67
N LEU A 501 4.50 8.32 -9.74
CA LEU A 501 4.30 8.84 -8.39
C LEU A 501 4.50 7.75 -7.35
N LEU A 502 5.21 8.08 -6.29
CA LEU A 502 5.28 7.32 -5.05
C LEU A 502 4.76 8.19 -3.91
N SER A 503 3.97 7.65 -3.02
CA SER A 503 3.50 8.35 -1.82
C SER A 503 3.90 7.60 -0.57
N ARG A 504 4.31 8.32 0.48
CA ARG A 504 4.59 7.70 1.78
C ARG A 504 3.30 7.36 2.51
N SER A 505 2.31 8.22 2.39
CA SER A 505 0.99 8.05 2.99
C SER A 505 -0.08 7.83 1.91
N GLY A 506 -1.31 7.58 2.30
CA GLY A 506 -2.41 7.33 1.39
C GLY A 506 -3.66 6.84 2.09
N TRP A 507 -4.61 6.35 1.30
CA TRP A 507 -5.87 5.79 1.74
C TRP A 507 -6.34 4.74 0.75
N ALA A 508 -7.42 4.01 1.06
CA ALA A 508 -8.10 3.13 0.10
C ALA A 508 -8.45 3.91 -1.18
N GLY A 509 -7.98 3.44 -2.33
CA GLY A 509 -8.10 4.13 -3.61
C GLY A 509 -6.85 4.87 -4.08
N SER A 510 -5.81 5.00 -3.25
CA SER A 510 -4.53 5.65 -3.64
C SER A 510 -3.82 4.95 -4.79
N GLN A 511 -4.03 3.63 -4.94
CA GLN A 511 -3.46 2.85 -6.04
C GLN A 511 -3.80 3.40 -7.44
N ARG A 512 -4.88 4.17 -7.57
CA ARG A 512 -5.25 4.83 -8.84
C ARG A 512 -4.22 5.84 -9.34
N TYR A 513 -3.45 6.41 -8.42
CA TYR A 513 -2.59 7.56 -8.67
C TYR A 513 -1.09 7.24 -8.57
N GLY A 514 -0.72 6.07 -8.11
CA GLY A 514 0.68 5.68 -8.01
C GLY A 514 0.95 4.53 -7.04
N GLY A 515 2.22 4.36 -6.70
CA GLY A 515 2.69 3.38 -5.74
C GLY A 515 2.90 3.95 -4.34
N ALA A 516 3.31 3.07 -3.41
CA ALA A 516 3.66 3.46 -2.06
C ALA A 516 5.10 3.04 -1.72
N TRP A 517 5.79 3.87 -0.95
CA TRP A 517 7.04 3.48 -0.31
C TRP A 517 6.86 3.41 1.21
N SER A 518 7.68 2.61 1.87
CA SER A 518 7.42 2.24 3.26
C SER A 518 7.60 3.37 4.28
N GLY A 519 8.23 4.49 3.88
CA GLY A 519 8.76 5.45 4.83
C GLY A 519 10.06 4.95 5.49
N ASP A 520 10.52 5.65 6.51
CA ASP A 520 11.82 5.45 7.15
C ASP A 520 11.86 4.18 8.00
N VAL A 521 12.08 3.02 7.39
CA VAL A 521 12.28 1.76 8.10
C VAL A 521 13.66 1.74 8.78
N ALA A 522 13.74 1.28 10.02
CA ALA A 522 15.01 1.23 10.76
C ALA A 522 16.00 0.22 10.15
N THR A 523 17.26 0.61 10.03
CA THR A 523 18.35 -0.30 9.66
C THR A 523 18.44 -1.45 10.66
N GLY A 524 18.55 -2.68 10.17
CA GLY A 524 18.66 -3.90 10.99
C GLY A 524 17.81 -5.04 10.46
N TRP A 525 18.04 -6.24 10.96
CA TRP A 525 17.28 -7.45 10.60
C TRP A 525 15.77 -7.33 10.90
N PRO A 526 15.33 -6.68 11.99
CA PRO A 526 13.91 -6.41 12.19
C PRO A 526 13.31 -5.51 11.11
N GLY A 527 14.07 -4.51 10.61
CA GLY A 527 13.65 -3.65 9.50
C GLY A 527 13.54 -4.39 8.17
N LEU A 528 14.47 -5.29 7.89
CA LEU A 528 14.39 -6.19 6.74
C LEU A 528 13.11 -7.06 6.77
N ARG A 529 12.76 -7.63 7.93
CA ARG A 529 11.50 -8.37 8.11
C ARG A 529 10.28 -7.49 7.94
N ALA A 530 10.30 -6.29 8.52
CA ALA A 530 9.21 -5.31 8.39
C ALA A 530 8.97 -4.92 6.93
N SER A 531 10.01 -4.83 6.11
CA SER A 531 9.93 -4.53 4.67
C SER A 531 9.06 -5.53 3.93
N LEU A 532 9.25 -6.83 4.15
CA LEU A 532 8.40 -7.87 3.55
C LEU A 532 6.95 -7.76 4.05
N SER A 533 6.77 -7.55 5.36
CA SER A 533 5.45 -7.40 5.96
C SER A 533 4.65 -6.25 5.36
N LEU A 534 5.30 -5.10 5.15
CA LEU A 534 4.68 -3.90 4.56
C LEU A 534 4.22 -4.15 3.12
N VAL A 535 5.08 -4.74 2.28
CA VAL A 535 4.74 -5.01 0.87
C VAL A 535 3.57 -5.99 0.75
N LEU A 536 3.57 -7.07 1.54
CA LEU A 536 2.47 -8.04 1.58
C LEU A 536 1.18 -7.39 2.07
N GLY A 537 1.23 -6.62 3.17
CA GLY A 537 0.06 -5.94 3.73
C GLY A 537 -0.56 -4.92 2.78
N LEU A 538 0.26 -4.08 2.14
CA LEU A 538 -0.17 -3.08 1.16
C LEU A 538 -0.76 -3.75 -0.09
N GLY A 539 -0.14 -4.81 -0.59
CA GLY A 539 -0.66 -5.58 -1.74
C GLY A 539 -2.06 -6.13 -1.46
N LEU A 540 -2.29 -6.69 -0.26
CA LEU A 540 -3.61 -7.19 0.16
C LEU A 540 -4.64 -6.08 0.42
N CYS A 541 -4.20 -4.83 0.60
CA CYS A 541 -5.08 -3.66 0.67
C CYS A 541 -5.34 -3.02 -0.70
N GLY A 542 -4.79 -3.58 -1.81
CA GLY A 542 -4.99 -3.09 -3.18
C GLY A 542 -3.94 -2.11 -3.66
N VAL A 543 -2.80 -1.98 -2.97
CA VAL A 543 -1.62 -1.18 -3.39
C VAL A 543 -0.50 -2.14 -3.84
N PRO A 544 -0.56 -2.67 -5.07
CA PRO A 544 0.34 -3.74 -5.52
C PRO A 544 1.75 -3.25 -5.84
N TYR A 545 1.93 -1.97 -6.23
CA TYR A 545 3.22 -1.37 -6.49
C TYR A 545 3.72 -0.66 -5.25
N SER A 546 4.56 -1.34 -4.47
CA SER A 546 5.14 -0.83 -3.24
C SER A 546 6.50 -1.47 -2.96
N GLY A 547 7.30 -0.82 -2.12
CA GLY A 547 8.59 -1.35 -1.67
C GLY A 547 9.23 -0.53 -0.55
N PRO A 548 10.20 -1.10 0.16
CA PRO A 548 10.97 -0.43 1.19
C PRO A 548 12.16 0.33 0.62
N ASP A 549 12.76 1.15 1.46
CA ASP A 549 14.13 1.63 1.27
C ASP A 549 15.12 0.53 1.67
N VAL A 550 15.80 -0.06 0.69
CA VAL A 550 16.84 -1.07 0.90
C VAL A 550 18.03 -0.43 1.62
N GLY A 551 18.40 -1.00 2.77
CA GLY A 551 19.42 -0.47 3.68
C GLY A 551 18.82 0.18 4.92
N GLY A 552 17.60 0.70 4.83
CA GLY A 552 16.90 1.35 5.92
C GLY A 552 17.50 2.70 6.31
N HIS A 553 16.95 3.30 7.37
CA HIS A 553 17.38 4.59 7.91
C HIS A 553 18.00 4.39 9.30
N GLY A 554 19.29 4.64 9.45
CA GLY A 554 20.03 4.50 10.71
C GLY A 554 21.45 4.01 10.49
N ASP A 555 22.19 3.90 11.59
CA ASP A 555 23.56 3.40 11.60
C ASP A 555 23.60 1.86 11.64
N GLY A 556 24.76 1.27 11.35
CA GLY A 556 25.03 -0.16 11.57
C GLY A 556 24.62 -1.10 10.43
N LEU A 557 24.52 -0.60 9.20
CA LEU A 557 24.32 -1.42 8.02
C LEU A 557 25.53 -2.29 7.73
N SER A 558 25.47 -3.58 8.10
CA SER A 558 26.55 -4.52 7.82
C SER A 558 26.55 -4.99 6.35
N PRO A 559 27.70 -5.45 5.82
CA PRO A 559 27.78 -5.98 4.44
C PRO A 559 26.79 -7.12 4.18
N GLU A 560 26.62 -8.06 5.11
CA GLU A 560 25.65 -9.15 4.99
C GLU A 560 24.22 -8.63 4.96
N LEU A 561 23.84 -7.75 5.89
CA LEU A 561 22.49 -7.19 5.96
C LEU A 561 22.15 -6.40 4.70
N TYR A 562 23.09 -5.57 4.20
CA TYR A 562 22.94 -4.83 2.97
C TYR A 562 22.64 -5.76 1.80
N LEU A 563 23.47 -6.80 1.64
CA LEU A 563 23.31 -7.76 0.54
C LEU A 563 22.00 -8.54 0.61
N ARG A 564 21.61 -9.03 1.81
CA ARG A 564 20.33 -9.76 1.99
C ARG A 564 19.13 -8.86 1.71
N TRP A 565 19.22 -7.58 2.07
CA TRP A 565 18.14 -6.62 1.77
C TRP A 565 18.08 -6.29 0.28
N LEU A 566 19.22 -6.12 -0.37
CA LEU A 566 19.31 -5.93 -1.81
C LEU A 566 18.75 -7.14 -2.59
N GLN A 567 19.10 -8.36 -2.17
CA GLN A 567 18.58 -9.59 -2.73
C GLN A 567 17.05 -9.68 -2.60
N LEU A 568 16.49 -9.32 -1.45
CA LEU A 568 15.04 -9.21 -1.28
C LEU A 568 14.46 -8.14 -2.23
N GLY A 569 15.06 -6.95 -2.26
CA GLY A 569 14.62 -5.82 -3.09
C GLY A 569 14.49 -6.18 -4.57
N ALA A 570 15.38 -7.03 -5.09
CA ALA A 570 15.35 -7.48 -6.48
C ALA A 570 14.05 -8.23 -6.87
N TYR A 571 13.32 -8.77 -5.89
CA TYR A 571 12.05 -9.48 -6.11
C TYR A 571 10.82 -8.70 -5.59
N LEU A 572 10.99 -7.45 -5.14
CA LEU A 572 9.88 -6.58 -4.74
C LEU A 572 9.45 -5.65 -5.88
N PRO A 573 8.20 -5.18 -5.93
CA PRO A 573 7.71 -4.33 -7.01
C PRO A 573 8.51 -3.04 -7.17
N LEU A 574 8.62 -2.22 -6.12
CA LEU A 574 9.53 -1.08 -6.06
C LEU A 574 10.88 -1.55 -5.50
N PHE A 575 11.93 -1.37 -6.28
CA PHE A 575 13.29 -1.68 -5.86
C PHE A 575 14.11 -0.41 -5.77
N ARG A 576 14.18 0.17 -4.58
CA ARG A 576 14.89 1.41 -4.29
C ARG A 576 15.93 1.21 -3.19
N THR A 577 17.21 1.43 -3.52
CA THR A 577 18.27 1.52 -2.51
C THR A 577 18.31 2.94 -1.96
N HIS A 578 18.41 3.06 -0.65
CA HIS A 578 18.51 4.34 0.04
C HIS A 578 19.41 4.19 1.25
N ALA A 579 20.38 5.10 1.38
CA ALA A 579 21.12 5.24 2.62
C ALA A 579 20.78 6.60 3.25
N GLY A 580 20.33 6.59 4.48
CA GLY A 580 20.14 7.83 5.24
C GLY A 580 21.45 8.62 5.32
N ALA A 581 21.36 9.94 5.44
CA ALA A 581 22.51 10.84 5.44
C ALA A 581 23.61 10.50 6.48
N ARG A 582 23.27 9.67 7.48
CA ARG A 582 24.20 9.19 8.53
C ARG A 582 24.73 7.78 8.29
N ALA A 583 24.12 7.01 7.39
CA ALA A 583 24.45 5.59 7.18
C ALA A 583 25.60 5.34 6.17
N GLY A 584 26.29 6.38 5.71
CA GLY A 584 27.28 6.27 4.65
C GLY A 584 26.65 6.46 3.27
N ARG A 585 27.38 6.08 2.21
CA ARG A 585 26.92 6.27 0.82
C ARG A 585 25.96 5.18 0.34
N GLY A 586 26.09 3.94 0.84
CA GLY A 586 25.18 2.82 0.58
C GLY A 586 25.27 2.20 -0.82
N GLU A 587 26.33 2.52 -1.56
CA GLU A 587 26.61 1.91 -2.85
C GLU A 587 27.30 0.53 -2.69
N PRO A 588 27.03 -0.47 -3.56
CA PRO A 588 27.54 -1.84 -3.40
C PRO A 588 29.07 -1.96 -3.27
N TRP A 589 29.81 -1.11 -3.96
CA TRP A 589 31.30 -1.13 -3.96
C TRP A 589 31.93 -0.66 -2.64
N GLU A 590 31.16 -0.03 -1.76
CA GLU A 590 31.63 0.41 -0.44
C GLU A 590 31.70 -0.73 0.58
N PHE A 591 31.02 -1.86 0.30
CA PHE A 591 30.95 -3.03 1.18
C PHE A 591 31.96 -4.14 0.86
N GLY A 592 32.87 -3.89 -0.12
CA GLY A 592 33.91 -4.83 -0.52
C GLY A 592 33.56 -5.65 -1.77
N ALA A 593 34.57 -6.33 -2.30
CA ALA A 593 34.49 -7.00 -3.61
C ALA A 593 33.46 -8.15 -3.65
N GLU A 594 33.35 -8.96 -2.58
CA GLU A 594 32.38 -10.06 -2.49
C GLU A 594 30.94 -9.54 -2.53
N VAL A 595 30.63 -8.47 -1.75
CA VAL A 595 29.31 -7.86 -1.76
C VAL A 595 29.00 -7.25 -3.11
N LEU A 596 29.96 -6.57 -3.74
CA LEU A 596 29.82 -6.00 -5.06
C LEU A 596 29.47 -7.05 -6.12
N GLU A 597 30.16 -8.21 -6.10
CA GLU A 597 29.89 -9.30 -7.02
C GLU A 597 28.46 -9.85 -6.88
N HIS A 598 28.05 -10.12 -5.62
CA HIS A 598 26.72 -10.67 -5.36
C HIS A 598 25.60 -9.63 -5.55
N ALA A 599 25.88 -8.36 -5.27
CA ALA A 599 24.97 -7.26 -5.56
C ALA A 599 24.74 -7.11 -7.07
N ARG A 600 25.82 -7.22 -7.87
CA ARG A 600 25.73 -7.23 -9.33
C ARG A 600 24.83 -8.35 -9.83
N ALA A 601 25.00 -9.58 -9.29
CA ALA A 601 24.17 -10.72 -9.65
C ALA A 601 22.68 -10.47 -9.34
N ALA A 602 22.35 -9.89 -8.17
CA ALA A 602 20.98 -9.56 -7.81
C ALA A 602 20.35 -8.45 -8.70
N LEU A 603 21.13 -7.44 -9.06
CA LEU A 603 20.67 -6.35 -9.93
C LEU A 603 20.48 -6.84 -11.38
N LEU A 604 21.35 -7.73 -11.87
CA LEU A 604 21.21 -8.35 -13.19
C LEU A 604 20.00 -9.30 -13.22
N GLU A 605 19.73 -10.02 -12.14
CA GLU A 605 18.53 -10.87 -12.02
C GLU A 605 17.27 -10.00 -12.06
N ARG A 606 17.22 -8.84 -11.38
CA ARG A 606 16.12 -7.88 -11.52
C ARG A 606 15.93 -7.44 -12.97
N ARG A 607 17.02 -7.09 -13.68
CA ARG A 607 16.96 -6.70 -15.09
C ARG A 607 16.46 -7.86 -15.97
N ARG A 608 16.88 -9.10 -15.69
CA ARG A 608 16.41 -10.30 -16.36
C ARG A 608 14.91 -10.51 -16.19
N LEU A 609 14.38 -10.32 -14.97
CA LEU A 609 12.96 -10.50 -14.63
C LEU A 609 12.08 -9.31 -15.00
N LEU A 610 12.62 -8.24 -15.57
CA LEU A 610 11.85 -7.03 -15.88
C LEU A 610 10.60 -7.31 -16.75
N PRO A 611 10.64 -8.16 -17.82
CA PRO A 611 9.43 -8.50 -18.57
C PRO A 611 8.36 -9.21 -17.72
N TYR A 612 8.78 -10.01 -16.73
CA TYR A 612 7.85 -10.64 -15.79
C TYR A 612 7.20 -9.61 -14.88
N PHE A 613 7.96 -8.65 -14.34
CA PHE A 613 7.39 -7.54 -13.55
C PHE A 613 6.43 -6.67 -14.37
N LEU A 614 6.72 -6.39 -15.63
CA LEU A 614 5.81 -5.69 -16.55
C LEU A 614 4.50 -6.45 -16.73
N THR A 615 4.59 -7.77 -16.93
CA THR A 615 3.42 -8.64 -17.00
C THR A 615 2.61 -8.59 -15.70
N LEU A 616 3.26 -8.68 -14.54
CA LEU A 616 2.59 -8.59 -13.24
C LEU A 616 1.92 -7.22 -13.02
N ALA A 617 2.54 -6.12 -13.48
CA ALA A 617 1.98 -4.79 -13.42
C ALA A 617 0.66 -4.68 -14.23
N GLN A 618 0.68 -5.20 -15.44
CA GLN A 618 -0.50 -5.24 -16.30
C GLN A 618 -1.61 -6.13 -15.73
N LEU A 619 -1.25 -7.28 -15.17
CA LEU A 619 -2.20 -8.17 -14.50
C LEU A 619 -2.80 -7.51 -13.24
N ALA A 620 -1.98 -6.82 -12.44
CA ALA A 620 -2.46 -6.09 -11.28
C ALA A 620 -3.47 -5.00 -11.67
N ARG A 621 -3.20 -4.24 -12.74
CA ARG A 621 -4.14 -3.25 -13.27
C ARG A 621 -5.48 -3.86 -13.68
N ARG A 622 -5.48 -5.06 -14.27
CA ARG A 622 -6.70 -5.71 -14.80
C ARG A 622 -7.47 -6.50 -13.74
N THR A 623 -6.78 -7.02 -12.73
CA THR A 623 -7.36 -7.99 -11.78
C THR A 623 -7.28 -7.56 -10.32
N GLY A 624 -6.53 -6.50 -9.99
CA GLY A 624 -6.23 -6.12 -8.62
C GLY A 624 -5.27 -7.07 -7.89
N ALA A 625 -4.82 -8.16 -8.52
CA ALA A 625 -3.93 -9.12 -7.87
C ALA A 625 -2.54 -8.51 -7.63
N PRO A 626 -1.97 -8.60 -6.42
CA PRO A 626 -0.66 -8.05 -6.13
C PRO A 626 0.46 -8.83 -6.83
N TYR A 627 1.61 -8.19 -7.06
CA TYR A 627 2.80 -8.83 -7.61
C TYR A 627 3.37 -9.82 -6.59
N VAL A 628 3.49 -9.38 -5.35
CA VAL A 628 3.97 -10.15 -4.19
C VAL A 628 2.76 -10.65 -3.41
N ARG A 629 2.66 -11.97 -3.26
CA ARG A 629 1.50 -12.65 -2.70
C ARG A 629 1.91 -13.54 -1.53
N PRO A 630 1.08 -13.67 -0.47
CA PRO A 630 1.32 -14.66 0.57
C PRO A 630 1.30 -16.09 0.00
N LEU A 631 1.97 -17.03 0.66
CA LEU A 631 2.02 -18.42 0.18
C LEU A 631 0.63 -19.08 0.10
N TRP A 632 -0.31 -18.68 0.94
CA TRP A 632 -1.69 -19.17 0.94
C TRP A 632 -2.56 -18.65 -0.22
N TRP A 633 -2.05 -17.75 -1.07
CA TRP A 633 -2.82 -17.11 -2.15
C TRP A 633 -3.58 -18.10 -3.06
N GLY A 634 -2.94 -19.18 -3.44
CA GLY A 634 -3.52 -20.23 -4.30
C GLY A 634 -4.17 -21.38 -3.54
N SER A 635 -3.95 -21.47 -2.23
CA SER A 635 -4.46 -22.55 -1.36
C SER A 635 -4.81 -21.98 0.02
N PRO A 636 -5.82 -21.11 0.11
CA PRO A 636 -6.19 -20.44 1.35
C PRO A 636 -6.71 -21.39 2.41
N GLU A 637 -7.08 -22.61 2.06
CA GLU A 637 -7.47 -23.70 2.96
C GLU A 637 -6.29 -24.35 3.70
N ASP A 638 -5.05 -24.19 3.19
CA ASP A 638 -3.86 -24.71 3.87
C ASP A 638 -3.45 -23.81 5.03
N ARG A 639 -3.71 -24.28 6.24
CA ARG A 639 -3.48 -23.55 7.49
C ARG A 639 -2.00 -23.24 7.72
N ALA A 640 -1.09 -24.15 7.33
CA ALA A 640 0.35 -23.94 7.47
C ALA A 640 0.84 -22.76 6.61
N LEU A 641 0.28 -22.63 5.42
CA LEU A 641 0.60 -21.51 4.52
C LEU A 641 0.09 -20.17 5.06
N ARG A 642 -1.07 -20.14 5.75
CA ARG A 642 -1.61 -18.91 6.37
C ARG A 642 -0.69 -18.33 7.44
N ASP A 643 0.10 -19.18 8.09
CA ASP A 643 1.02 -18.80 9.16
C ASP A 643 2.45 -18.52 8.66
N CYS A 644 2.72 -18.68 7.35
CA CYS A 644 4.03 -18.38 6.75
C CYS A 644 4.21 -16.87 6.56
N GLU A 645 5.21 -16.31 7.22
CA GLU A 645 5.50 -14.85 7.23
C GLU A 645 6.87 -14.51 6.63
N ASP A 646 7.61 -15.51 6.16
CA ASP A 646 9.03 -15.40 5.80
C ASP A 646 9.35 -15.82 4.36
N ALA A 647 8.32 -16.09 3.55
CA ALA A 647 8.41 -16.37 2.12
C ALA A 647 7.16 -15.83 1.41
N PHE A 648 7.25 -15.66 0.10
CA PHE A 648 6.16 -15.13 -0.70
C PHE A 648 6.17 -15.68 -2.12
N LEU A 649 5.04 -15.56 -2.82
CA LEU A 649 4.94 -15.81 -4.25
C LEU A 649 5.15 -14.49 -5.01
N LEU A 650 5.99 -14.50 -6.04
CA LEU A 650 6.06 -13.46 -7.05
C LEU A 650 5.23 -13.92 -8.27
N GLY A 651 4.05 -13.32 -8.42
CA GLY A 651 3.04 -13.84 -9.34
C GLY A 651 2.63 -15.27 -8.98
N ASP A 652 2.35 -16.08 -10.01
CA ASP A 652 1.99 -17.49 -9.84
C ASP A 652 3.18 -18.45 -10.12
N GLY A 653 4.27 -17.91 -10.68
CA GLY A 653 5.38 -18.70 -11.22
C GLY A 653 6.54 -18.91 -10.26
N LEU A 654 6.81 -17.97 -9.36
CA LEU A 654 7.99 -18.01 -8.48
C LEU A 654 7.59 -17.97 -7.00
N LEU A 655 8.33 -18.72 -6.18
CA LEU A 655 8.34 -18.62 -4.73
C LEU A 655 9.70 -18.08 -4.29
N VAL A 656 9.72 -17.01 -3.52
CA VAL A 656 10.93 -16.35 -3.02
C VAL A 656 11.03 -16.51 -1.52
N ALA A 657 12.16 -17.00 -1.04
CA ALA A 657 12.40 -17.27 0.36
C ALA A 657 13.63 -16.47 0.88
N PRO A 658 13.47 -15.17 1.24
CA PRO A 658 14.58 -14.32 1.66
C PRO A 658 15.21 -14.79 2.98
N VAL A 659 16.52 -14.58 3.13
CA VAL A 659 17.22 -14.76 4.41
C VAL A 659 16.97 -13.55 5.27
N LEU A 660 16.36 -13.75 6.42
CA LEU A 660 15.90 -12.70 7.33
C LEU A 660 16.63 -12.68 8.68
N GLU A 661 17.73 -13.42 8.82
CA GLU A 661 18.54 -13.52 10.03
C GLU A 661 20.03 -13.57 9.69
N ALA A 662 20.87 -13.01 10.57
CA ALA A 662 22.31 -12.98 10.40
C ALA A 662 22.96 -14.37 10.43
N GLY A 663 24.03 -14.56 9.64
CA GLY A 663 24.86 -15.76 9.67
C GLY A 663 24.15 -17.03 9.20
N THR A 664 23.01 -16.90 8.49
CA THR A 664 22.20 -18.02 8.05
C THR A 664 22.71 -18.53 6.70
N GLY A 665 23.37 -19.69 6.68
CA GLY A 665 23.82 -20.38 5.45
C GLY A 665 22.82 -21.38 4.89
N ARG A 666 21.79 -21.74 5.68
CA ARG A 666 20.71 -22.67 5.30
C ARG A 666 19.37 -22.13 5.75
N ARG A 667 18.34 -22.44 4.99
CA ARG A 667 16.98 -21.98 5.26
C ARG A 667 15.94 -23.08 5.10
N ALA A 668 15.04 -23.20 6.06
CA ALA A 668 13.84 -24.02 5.90
C ALA A 668 12.77 -23.22 5.12
N VAL A 669 12.24 -23.81 4.06
CA VAL A 669 11.23 -23.22 3.18
C VAL A 669 10.00 -24.09 3.17
N LEU A 670 8.83 -23.48 3.38
CA LEU A 670 7.54 -24.14 3.24
C LEU A 670 7.11 -24.06 1.77
N LEU A 671 6.99 -25.21 1.10
CA LEU A 671 6.52 -25.30 -0.27
C LEU A 671 5.03 -25.62 -0.29
N PRO A 672 4.22 -24.86 -1.02
CA PRO A 672 2.81 -25.21 -1.31
C PRO A 672 2.71 -26.49 -2.14
N GLN A 673 1.51 -27.04 -2.20
CA GLN A 673 1.23 -28.23 -3.03
C GLN A 673 1.68 -28.05 -4.48
N GLY A 674 2.33 -29.09 -5.03
CA GLY A 674 2.83 -29.15 -6.38
C GLY A 674 4.34 -29.38 -6.45
N ARG A 675 4.85 -29.44 -7.67
CA ARG A 675 6.29 -29.59 -7.95
C ARG A 675 6.94 -28.22 -8.09
N TRP A 676 8.10 -28.07 -7.48
CA TRP A 676 8.91 -26.87 -7.47
C TRP A 676 10.36 -27.19 -7.86
N TYR A 677 11.00 -26.29 -8.56
CA TYR A 677 12.41 -26.37 -8.96
C TYR A 677 13.18 -25.27 -8.26
N ASP A 678 14.25 -25.59 -7.54
CA ASP A 678 15.23 -24.58 -7.12
C ASP A 678 15.84 -23.94 -8.37
N THR A 679 15.69 -22.64 -8.56
CA THR A 679 16.09 -21.96 -9.79
C THR A 679 17.60 -21.95 -10.04
N ALA A 680 18.43 -22.15 -9.00
CA ALA A 680 19.88 -22.16 -9.11
C ALA A 680 20.45 -23.55 -9.40
N THR A 681 19.85 -24.62 -8.83
CA THR A 681 20.36 -25.99 -8.92
C THR A 681 19.54 -26.88 -9.83
N GLU A 682 18.31 -26.47 -10.18
CA GLU A 682 17.27 -27.26 -10.87
C GLU A 682 16.80 -28.49 -10.08
N GLU A 683 17.19 -28.58 -8.79
CA GLU A 683 16.73 -29.66 -7.92
C GLU A 683 15.20 -29.61 -7.77
N VAL A 684 14.59 -30.81 -7.83
CA VAL A 684 13.14 -30.99 -7.77
C VAL A 684 12.70 -31.19 -6.32
N HIS A 685 11.68 -30.45 -5.93
CA HIS A 685 11.01 -30.62 -4.64
C HIS A 685 9.50 -30.81 -4.85
N GLU A 686 8.93 -31.76 -4.12
CA GLU A 686 7.47 -31.99 -4.14
C GLU A 686 6.85 -31.39 -2.88
N GLY A 687 5.84 -30.53 -3.07
CA GLY A 687 5.02 -29.97 -1.99
C GLY A 687 3.64 -30.64 -1.88
N PRO A 688 2.94 -30.55 -0.71
CA PRO A 688 3.32 -29.73 0.44
C PRO A 688 4.49 -30.31 1.23
N ALA A 689 5.51 -29.51 1.50
CA ALA A 689 6.70 -29.97 2.23
C ALA A 689 7.43 -28.78 2.88
N ARG A 690 8.19 -29.10 3.93
CA ARG A 690 9.17 -28.17 4.49
C ARG A 690 10.58 -28.68 4.13
N VAL A 691 11.26 -27.95 3.26
CA VAL A 691 12.57 -28.32 2.74
C VAL A 691 13.66 -27.43 3.35
N LEU A 692 14.83 -28.01 3.63
CA LEU A 692 16.00 -27.26 4.08
C LEU A 692 16.92 -27.06 2.87
N VAL A 693 17.19 -25.81 2.50
CA VAL A 693 18.01 -25.46 1.34
C VAL A 693 19.19 -24.59 1.71
N GLU A 694 20.26 -24.69 0.90
CA GLU A 694 21.43 -23.85 1.03
C GLU A 694 21.09 -22.40 0.64
N ALA A 695 21.52 -21.46 1.46
CA ALA A 695 21.31 -20.03 1.29
C ALA A 695 22.62 -19.23 1.48
N PRO A 696 23.67 -19.52 0.70
CA PRO A 696 24.93 -18.80 0.79
C PRO A 696 24.72 -17.30 0.50
N LEU A 697 25.71 -16.46 0.83
CA LEU A 697 25.65 -15.01 0.57
C LEU A 697 25.44 -14.70 -0.93
N SER A 698 25.89 -15.58 -1.81
CA SER A 698 25.78 -15.39 -3.26
C SER A 698 24.34 -15.42 -3.81
N ARG A 699 23.35 -15.91 -3.03
CA ARG A 699 21.97 -16.04 -3.54
C ARG A 699 20.90 -15.95 -2.48
N ILE A 700 19.70 -15.57 -2.91
CA ILE A 700 18.44 -15.77 -2.23
C ILE A 700 17.78 -17.05 -2.79
N PRO A 701 17.27 -17.98 -1.97
CA PRO A 701 16.54 -19.14 -2.47
C PRO A 701 15.25 -18.73 -3.20
N VAL A 702 15.13 -19.21 -4.44
CA VAL A 702 13.97 -18.99 -5.30
C VAL A 702 13.57 -20.32 -5.95
N PHE A 703 12.28 -20.59 -5.96
CA PHE A 703 11.72 -21.80 -6.57
C PHE A 703 10.76 -21.43 -7.68
N ALA A 704 10.92 -22.09 -8.82
CA ALA A 704 9.97 -21.98 -9.92
C ALA A 704 8.95 -23.13 -9.85
N ARG A 705 7.68 -22.79 -10.08
CA ARG A 705 6.60 -23.77 -10.14
C ARG A 705 6.73 -24.61 -11.42
N ALA A 706 6.54 -25.93 -11.33
CA ALA A 706 6.53 -26.77 -12.49
C ALA A 706 5.43 -26.35 -13.48
N GLY A 707 5.81 -26.20 -14.74
CA GLY A 707 4.95 -25.72 -15.80
C GLY A 707 4.87 -24.19 -15.93
N ALA A 708 5.55 -23.42 -15.08
CA ALA A 708 5.58 -21.96 -15.22
C ALA A 708 6.23 -21.54 -16.52
N VAL A 709 5.62 -20.58 -17.22
CA VAL A 709 6.16 -19.89 -18.38
C VAL A 709 6.37 -18.43 -17.97
N LEU A 710 7.64 -18.02 -17.88
CA LEU A 710 8.05 -16.72 -17.38
C LEU A 710 8.65 -15.91 -18.54
N PRO A 711 8.13 -14.71 -18.85
CA PRO A 711 8.82 -13.80 -19.75
C PRO A 711 10.04 -13.21 -19.06
N VAL A 712 11.20 -13.36 -19.67
CA VAL A 712 12.47 -12.85 -19.16
C VAL A 712 13.23 -12.11 -20.26
N ARG A 713 14.23 -11.33 -19.88
CA ARG A 713 15.15 -10.73 -20.84
C ARG A 713 16.23 -11.74 -21.17
N GLY A 714 16.34 -12.11 -22.44
CA GLY A 714 17.37 -13.01 -22.97
C GLY A 714 18.76 -12.35 -22.97
N ALA A 715 19.78 -13.14 -23.29
CA ALA A 715 21.17 -12.69 -23.36
C ALA A 715 21.40 -11.62 -24.45
N ASP A 716 20.60 -11.63 -25.50
CA ASP A 716 20.59 -10.64 -26.58
C ASP A 716 19.84 -9.36 -26.23
N GLY A 717 19.26 -9.29 -25.02
CA GLY A 717 18.43 -8.19 -24.54
C GLY A 717 16.97 -8.24 -24.97
N GLY A 718 16.59 -9.20 -25.84
CA GLY A 718 15.21 -9.42 -26.28
C GLY A 718 14.36 -10.19 -25.28
N LEU A 719 13.08 -10.39 -25.63
CA LEU A 719 12.15 -11.22 -24.85
C LEU A 719 12.47 -12.71 -25.08
N GLU A 720 12.60 -13.46 -24.00
CA GLU A 720 12.74 -14.92 -23.97
C GLU A 720 11.68 -15.52 -23.03
N LEU A 721 11.16 -16.70 -23.34
CA LEU A 721 10.29 -17.47 -22.44
C LEU A 721 11.13 -18.50 -21.68
N GLU A 722 11.30 -18.30 -20.39
CA GLU A 722 11.85 -19.32 -19.50
C GLU A 722 10.72 -20.25 -19.06
N VAL A 723 10.84 -21.52 -19.38
CA VAL A 723 9.80 -22.52 -19.14
C VAL A 723 10.34 -23.61 -18.22
N TRP A 724 9.73 -23.74 -17.05
CA TRP A 724 10.05 -24.80 -16.11
C TRP A 724 9.20 -26.03 -16.41
N ALA A 725 9.86 -27.15 -16.67
CA ALA A 725 9.21 -28.34 -17.19
C ALA A 725 7.98 -28.74 -16.36
N PRO A 726 6.81 -28.92 -16.97
CA PRO A 726 5.68 -29.51 -16.29
C PRO A 726 5.97 -30.89 -15.72
N ALA A 727 5.32 -31.29 -14.64
CA ALA A 727 5.39 -32.67 -14.18
C ALA A 727 4.93 -33.63 -15.29
N PRO A 728 5.43 -34.88 -15.34
CA PRO A 728 5.03 -35.84 -16.35
C PRO A 728 3.50 -35.97 -16.47
N GLY A 729 2.99 -35.91 -17.70
CA GLY A 729 1.55 -35.96 -17.98
C GLY A 729 0.72 -34.74 -17.55
N ARG A 730 1.38 -33.66 -17.12
CA ARG A 730 0.73 -32.39 -16.74
C ARG A 730 1.00 -31.32 -17.79
N THR A 731 0.13 -30.33 -17.78
CA THR A 731 0.30 -29.08 -18.54
C THR A 731 0.60 -27.93 -17.58
N GLY A 732 1.36 -26.97 -18.06
CA GLY A 732 1.60 -25.69 -17.39
C GLY A 732 1.28 -24.53 -18.30
N GLY A 733 1.60 -23.31 -17.90
CA GLY A 733 1.41 -22.13 -18.73
C GLY A 733 1.79 -20.85 -18.01
N GLY A 734 1.63 -19.75 -18.70
CA GLY A 734 1.85 -18.42 -18.19
C GLY A 734 1.19 -17.37 -19.07
N LEU A 735 1.11 -16.17 -18.51
CA LEU A 735 0.64 -14.99 -19.21
C LEU A 735 1.85 -14.10 -19.48
N VAL A 736 1.88 -13.50 -20.65
CA VAL A 736 2.91 -12.54 -21.07
C VAL A 736 2.22 -11.30 -21.59
N VAL A 737 2.68 -10.17 -21.15
CA VAL A 737 2.28 -8.88 -21.69
C VAL A 737 3.51 -8.21 -22.26
N PRO A 738 3.60 -8.00 -23.58
CA PRO A 738 4.67 -7.26 -24.20
C PRO A 738 4.84 -5.87 -23.59
N ASP A 739 6.06 -5.35 -23.56
CA ASP A 739 6.34 -4.03 -23.03
C ASP A 739 5.70 -2.95 -23.92
N PRO A 740 4.73 -2.16 -23.41
CA PRO A 740 4.10 -1.09 -24.17
C PRO A 740 4.92 0.21 -24.17
N GLY A 741 6.16 0.20 -23.62
CA GLY A 741 6.93 1.41 -23.36
C GLY A 741 6.37 2.24 -22.19
N ASP A 742 6.63 3.55 -22.17
CA ASP A 742 6.19 4.48 -21.11
C ASP A 742 4.86 5.19 -21.43
N GLY A 743 4.30 4.98 -22.62
CA GLY A 743 3.03 5.54 -23.10
C GLY A 743 1.79 4.77 -22.62
N TRP A 744 0.62 5.20 -23.12
CA TRP A 744 -0.69 4.65 -22.75
C TRP A 744 -1.15 3.50 -23.64
N GLU A 745 -0.32 3.03 -24.55
CA GLU A 745 -0.64 1.90 -25.41
C GLU A 745 -1.00 0.67 -24.58
N GLN A 746 -2.06 -0.01 -25.00
CA GLN A 746 -2.50 -1.24 -24.35
C GLN A 746 -1.89 -2.44 -25.09
N ALA A 747 -1.09 -3.20 -24.38
CA ALA A 747 -0.60 -4.48 -24.89
C ALA A 747 -1.64 -5.58 -24.63
N GLU A 748 -1.80 -6.49 -25.59
CA GLU A 748 -2.63 -7.68 -25.44
C GLU A 748 -1.97 -8.69 -24.48
N ILE A 749 -2.79 -9.45 -23.76
CA ILE A 749 -2.30 -10.56 -22.95
C ILE A 749 -2.12 -11.78 -23.85
N GLU A 750 -0.90 -12.23 -23.99
CA GLU A 750 -0.58 -13.48 -24.62
C GLU A 750 -0.64 -14.63 -23.61
N ARG A 751 -1.34 -15.69 -23.95
CA ARG A 751 -1.43 -16.91 -23.15
C ARG A 751 -0.53 -17.97 -23.76
N TYR A 752 0.34 -18.54 -22.94
CA TYR A 752 1.23 -19.63 -23.31
C TYR A 752 0.87 -20.90 -22.53
N VAL A 753 0.94 -22.03 -23.22
CA VAL A 753 0.74 -23.37 -22.65
C VAL A 753 1.97 -24.20 -22.88
N ALA A 754 2.48 -24.83 -21.82
CA ALA A 754 3.61 -25.76 -21.86
C ALA A 754 3.12 -27.18 -21.60
N ARG A 755 3.44 -28.10 -22.48
CA ARG A 755 3.08 -29.54 -22.38
C ARG A 755 4.33 -30.39 -22.42
N ARG A 756 4.49 -31.30 -21.44
CA ARG A 756 5.57 -32.25 -21.42
C ARG A 756 5.20 -33.48 -22.26
N GLN A 757 6.04 -33.80 -23.24
CA GLN A 757 5.93 -34.98 -24.12
C GLN A 757 7.23 -35.78 -24.02
N GLY A 758 7.30 -36.76 -23.09
CA GLY A 758 8.53 -37.49 -22.78
C GLY A 758 9.60 -36.53 -22.23
N ASP A 759 10.74 -36.46 -22.90
CA ASP A 759 11.87 -35.57 -22.53
C ASP A 759 11.82 -34.20 -23.24
N ARG A 760 10.72 -33.87 -23.88
CA ARG A 760 10.53 -32.58 -24.54
C ARG A 760 9.38 -31.80 -23.91
N VAL A 761 9.50 -30.48 -23.91
CA VAL A 761 8.41 -29.58 -23.58
C VAL A 761 8.03 -28.80 -24.84
N VAL A 762 6.80 -28.92 -25.23
CA VAL A 762 6.21 -28.14 -26.33
C VAL A 762 5.50 -26.93 -25.74
N VAL A 763 5.88 -25.74 -26.20
CA VAL A 763 5.27 -24.46 -25.79
C VAL A 763 4.50 -23.88 -26.95
N THR A 764 3.28 -23.49 -26.69
CA THR A 764 2.38 -22.91 -27.70
C THR A 764 1.73 -21.65 -27.16
N ARG A 765 1.51 -20.67 -28.05
CA ARG A 765 0.71 -19.49 -27.78
C ARG A 765 -0.75 -19.78 -28.18
N GLU A 766 -1.67 -19.55 -27.28
CA GLU A 766 -3.12 -19.61 -27.54
C GLU A 766 -3.64 -18.22 -27.92
N GLY A 767 -4.39 -18.10 -28.99
CA GLY A 767 -5.04 -16.87 -29.46
C GLY A 767 -6.36 -17.19 -30.14
N GLU A 768 -7.11 -16.15 -30.51
CA GLU A 768 -8.42 -16.26 -31.18
C GLU A 768 -8.33 -17.03 -32.53
N SER A 769 -7.20 -16.95 -33.22
CA SER A 769 -6.93 -17.64 -34.49
C SER A 769 -6.41 -19.07 -34.33
N GLY A 770 -6.32 -19.60 -33.08
CA GLY A 770 -5.85 -20.96 -32.80
C GLY A 770 -4.52 -21.00 -32.04
N VAL A 771 -3.81 -22.12 -32.18
CA VAL A 771 -2.55 -22.40 -31.47
C VAL A 771 -1.35 -22.15 -32.39
N ALA A 772 -0.40 -21.34 -31.95
CA ALA A 772 0.80 -20.96 -32.71
C ALA A 772 2.09 -21.22 -31.91
N ALA A 773 3.22 -21.29 -32.61
CA ALA A 773 4.53 -21.28 -31.96
C ALA A 773 4.80 -19.90 -31.30
N PRO A 774 5.58 -19.85 -30.20
CA PRO A 774 6.02 -18.59 -29.62
C PRO A 774 6.81 -17.75 -30.64
N PRO A 775 6.62 -16.41 -30.66
CA PRO A 775 7.36 -15.53 -31.56
C PRO A 775 8.77 -15.19 -31.07
N CYS A 776 9.14 -15.65 -29.88
CA CYS A 776 10.43 -15.39 -29.24
C CYS A 776 11.12 -16.70 -28.81
N PRO A 777 12.42 -16.68 -28.50
CA PRO A 777 13.14 -17.85 -28.00
C PRO A 777 12.48 -18.46 -26.75
N VAL A 778 12.57 -19.77 -26.66
CA VAL A 778 12.06 -20.57 -25.52
C VAL A 778 13.21 -21.36 -24.91
N ARG A 779 13.46 -21.14 -23.63
CA ARG A 779 14.44 -21.83 -22.82
C ARG A 779 13.74 -22.75 -21.82
N VAL A 780 13.87 -24.05 -22.01
CA VAL A 780 13.29 -25.06 -21.09
C VAL A 780 14.31 -25.41 -20.01
N ARG A 781 13.84 -25.47 -18.76
CA ARG A 781 14.63 -25.86 -17.59
C ARG A 781 13.92 -26.96 -16.79
N GLY A 782 14.69 -27.72 -15.99
CA GLY A 782 14.12 -28.76 -15.12
C GLY A 782 13.70 -30.02 -15.91
N LEU A 783 14.39 -30.39 -16.99
CA LEU A 783 14.15 -31.61 -17.74
C LEU A 783 14.95 -32.81 -17.21
N GLY A 784 15.96 -32.54 -16.38
CA GLY A 784 16.89 -33.55 -15.81
C GLY A 784 16.26 -34.43 -14.75
#